data_9c7273cc17ac4e6b10a71f61247a9204
#
_entry.id   9c7273cc17ac4e6b10a71f61247a9204
#
_cell.length_a   1.000
_cell.length_b   1.000
_cell.length_c   1.000
_cell.angle_alpha   90.00
_cell.angle_beta   90.00
_cell.angle_gamma   90.00
#
_symmetry.space_group_name_H-M   'P 1'
#
loop_
_entity.id
_entity.type
_entity.pdbx_description
1 polymer ?
#
loop_
_entity_poly.entity_id
_entity_poly.type
_entity_poly.pdbx_seq_one_letter_code
_entity_poly.pdbx_strand_id
1 'polypeptide(L)'
;MTEEIETTDVIKSDNIAPTMISEEMRRSYLDYAMSVIVSRALPDARDGMKPVHRRIIYGMYENGYDCTKPYRKSARIVGDVMGKYHPHGDSSIYEAMVRMAQPFSMRLTLVDGQGNFGSMDGDGAAAMRYTEARLAKVSSCLTDNLDEDTVDFMPNYDESLQEPTVLPARFPNLLVNGGNGIAVGMATNIPPHNLGEVIDACCAYIDNPEISIEELVSIVPGPDFPTGGLILGYGGAKQAYLTGRGSIMMRAKCTIEEIRKDKEAIIVHEVPYQVNKAALVSHIAELVKDKKVEGISDIRDESDRQGVRIVIEIKRDFQADVVLNQLYKFTALQTSFGMNMLAINGGRPMMMNLKDIISTFIEFREEVIRRRTIFRLNKARNRAHVLVGLAIAVENLDEVIELIKTAPTPQDAKDSLVGKAWPAASIEDWVNLIDEPDRKVENGLYRLSDDQAKAILDLKLQRLTGLERDKIHDELVSLGEDIKEFLSILASREKLYGIMRDELVAVKDEYATPRLTKIEDIEYNQDIESLIQREEMVVTVTEAGYIKRVPLNAYKAQRRGGKGKSGMTTKEEDFVTRLFVASTHTPVLFFSNKGIVYKMKVYKLPLGSPTSKGKPFINLLPLVQGETITAIMKLPENEADCENLSIAFATAKGNIRRNSLMDFVNVQSNGKIAMKLDEGDKLINVALCDDGNDIMLAAKSGKCIRFAVEDLRVFVGRNSTGVRGIKLQGDDEVISMSVLKHCTASVEERDEYLRVSSAMKRMEAESGVDACISPDQTGLLNLLNISKFEEMRKAEEFILTVTVTGYGKRTSSYEYRVTGRGGQGIANMEMSPRNKEVVSSFPIEDGKEIMMVTDGGKLIRMPVDDIRVAGRKTQGVILFRTGEDEKVVSVTWLDADAGSDEEIDEEGSEVLGDNVADVDDTAEDIVTEPDTTESDE
;
A
#
# COMPACT_ATOMS: atom_id res chain seq x y z
N MET A 1 7.79 21.05 75.51
CA MET A 1 9.21 20.69 75.36
C MET A 1 9.43 20.58 73.86
N THR A 2 9.95 21.65 73.30
CA THR A 2 10.33 21.80 71.93
C THR A 2 11.86 21.68 71.94
N GLU A 3 12.39 20.57 71.39
CA GLU A 3 13.85 20.44 71.22
C GLU A 3 14.22 21.27 70.00
N GLU A 4 15.03 22.30 70.27
CA GLU A 4 15.80 23.02 69.27
C GLU A 4 16.90 22.11 68.73
N ILE A 5 16.88 21.76 67.46
CA ILE A 5 17.98 21.10 66.77
C ILE A 5 19.00 22.20 66.45
N GLU A 6 20.15 22.16 67.15
CA GLU A 6 21.33 22.97 66.80
C GLU A 6 21.75 22.78 65.38
N THR A 7 21.67 23.82 64.61
CA THR A 7 22.24 23.89 63.25
C THR A 7 23.73 23.97 63.31
N THR A 8 24.42 22.89 62.99
CA THR A 8 25.86 22.82 62.81
C THR A 8 26.33 23.88 61.82
N ASP A 9 27.33 24.66 62.17
CA ASP A 9 28.04 25.66 61.42
C ASP A 9 28.47 25.08 60.03
N VAL A 10 27.74 25.42 58.98
CA VAL A 10 28.18 25.14 57.62
C VAL A 10 29.22 26.21 57.26
N ILE A 11 30.44 25.76 56.96
CA ILE A 11 31.55 26.57 56.49
C ILE A 11 31.06 27.45 55.33
N LYS A 12 30.89 28.75 55.58
CA LYS A 12 30.65 29.75 54.54
C LYS A 12 31.92 29.92 53.72
N SER A 13 32.05 29.17 52.61
CA SER A 13 33.00 29.55 51.59
C SER A 13 32.33 30.64 50.73
N ASP A 14 32.96 31.79 50.58
CA ASP A 14 32.45 32.98 49.90
C ASP A 14 32.13 32.76 48.37
N ASN A 15 32.22 31.54 47.87
CA ASN A 15 32.04 31.18 46.49
C ASN A 15 30.86 30.18 46.26
N ILE A 16 30.01 29.90 47.20
CA ILE A 16 28.86 28.99 47.02
C ILE A 16 27.59 29.84 46.82
N ALA A 17 27.08 29.91 45.60
CA ALA A 17 25.79 30.51 45.33
C ALA A 17 24.67 29.44 45.48
N PRO A 18 23.63 29.67 46.30
CA PRO A 18 22.51 28.76 46.45
C PRO A 18 21.68 28.74 45.16
N THR A 19 21.59 27.60 44.49
CA THR A 19 20.78 27.42 43.27
C THR A 19 19.63 26.44 43.59
N MET A 20 18.42 26.80 43.18
CA MET A 20 17.26 25.90 43.27
C MET A 20 17.45 24.67 42.35
N ILE A 21 17.29 23.47 42.92
CA ILE A 21 17.43 22.22 42.15
C ILE A 21 16.55 22.18 40.88
N SER A 22 15.37 22.75 40.93
CA SER A 22 14.45 22.86 39.76
C SER A 22 15.02 23.77 38.67
N GLU A 23 15.78 24.80 39.02
CA GLU A 23 16.39 25.74 38.11
C GLU A 23 17.63 25.14 37.45
N GLU A 24 18.45 24.47 38.23
CA GLU A 24 19.64 23.74 37.76
C GLU A 24 19.25 22.58 36.85
N MET A 25 18.25 21.78 37.25
CA MET A 25 17.73 20.72 36.37
C MET A 25 17.16 21.25 35.06
N ARG A 26 16.42 22.35 35.08
CA ARG A 26 15.88 22.97 33.85
C ARG A 26 16.99 23.42 32.92
N ARG A 27 18.04 24.05 33.48
CA ARG A 27 19.18 24.52 32.70
C ARG A 27 19.97 23.36 32.13
N SER A 28 20.37 22.41 32.99
CA SER A 28 21.14 21.23 32.54
C SER A 28 20.39 20.36 31.53
N TYR A 29 19.04 20.21 31.68
CA TYR A 29 18.23 19.51 30.70
C TYR A 29 18.13 20.27 29.37
N LEU A 30 18.02 21.61 29.41
CA LEU A 30 18.02 22.44 28.22
C LEU A 30 19.34 22.34 27.46
N ASP A 31 20.46 22.45 28.18
CA ASP A 31 21.82 22.36 27.64
C ASP A 31 22.05 20.97 27.02
N TYR A 32 21.63 19.90 27.71
CA TYR A 32 21.66 18.54 27.17
C TYR A 32 20.80 18.39 25.93
N ALA A 33 19.55 18.87 25.96
CA ALA A 33 18.65 18.80 24.81
C ALA A 33 19.21 19.54 23.59
N MET A 34 19.74 20.75 23.79
CA MET A 34 20.37 21.52 22.72
C MET A 34 21.60 20.79 22.16
N SER A 35 22.46 20.25 23.01
CA SER A 35 23.62 19.47 22.58
C SER A 35 23.19 18.23 21.75
N VAL A 36 22.19 17.48 22.20
CA VAL A 36 21.68 16.30 21.45
C VAL A 36 21.07 16.71 20.11
N ILE A 37 20.33 17.83 20.05
CA ILE A 37 19.69 18.31 18.82
C ILE A 37 20.74 18.78 17.82
N VAL A 38 21.61 19.73 18.22
CA VAL A 38 22.50 20.40 17.29
C VAL A 38 23.78 19.61 17.02
N SER A 39 24.35 18.96 18.06
CA SER A 39 25.68 18.37 17.98
C SER A 39 25.71 16.84 17.91
N ARG A 40 24.57 16.16 17.76
CA ARG A 40 24.53 14.69 17.76
C ARG A 40 23.56 14.07 16.76
N ALA A 41 22.25 14.37 16.89
CA ALA A 41 21.19 13.56 16.27
C ALA A 41 20.79 14.01 14.87
N LEU A 42 20.78 15.31 14.61
CA LEU A 42 20.28 15.87 13.37
C LEU A 42 21.39 16.15 12.35
N PRO A 43 21.17 15.93 11.06
CA PRO A 43 22.08 16.30 9.99
C PRO A 43 22.02 17.81 9.72
N ASP A 44 23.15 18.37 9.27
CA ASP A 44 23.20 19.73 8.74
C ASP A 44 22.66 19.78 7.31
N ALA A 45 21.83 20.77 6.98
CA ALA A 45 21.19 20.88 5.68
C ALA A 45 22.20 21.10 4.53
N ARG A 46 23.38 21.68 4.83
CA ARG A 46 24.41 22.06 3.86
C ARG A 46 25.21 20.86 3.34
N ASP A 47 25.64 19.95 4.23
CA ASP A 47 26.45 18.79 3.88
C ASP A 47 25.77 17.43 4.09
N GLY A 48 24.56 17.42 4.69
CA GLY A 48 23.80 16.21 4.99
C GLY A 48 24.42 15.31 6.05
N MET A 49 25.41 15.79 6.81
CA MET A 49 26.16 14.99 7.75
C MET A 49 25.78 15.28 9.20
N LYS A 50 25.74 14.21 10.00
CA LYS A 50 25.81 14.34 11.46
C LYS A 50 27.27 14.56 11.88
N PRO A 51 27.52 15.12 13.06
CA PRO A 51 28.90 15.35 13.52
C PRO A 51 29.80 14.11 13.47
N VAL A 52 29.28 12.93 13.85
CA VAL A 52 30.06 11.68 13.79
C VAL A 52 30.46 11.31 12.36
N HIS A 53 29.55 11.44 11.38
CA HIS A 53 29.84 11.14 9.99
C HIS A 53 30.88 12.12 9.43
N ARG A 54 30.70 13.42 9.71
CA ARG A 54 31.62 14.47 9.27
C ARG A 54 33.03 14.23 9.82
N ARG A 55 33.17 13.89 11.11
CA ARG A 55 34.44 13.58 11.77
C ARG A 55 35.12 12.33 11.19
N ILE A 56 34.33 11.30 10.83
CA ILE A 56 34.89 10.10 10.17
C ILE A 56 35.44 10.47 8.79
N ILE A 57 34.66 11.16 7.95
CA ILE A 57 35.12 11.54 6.60
C ILE A 57 36.34 12.49 6.69
N TYR A 58 36.30 13.50 7.58
CA TYR A 58 37.40 14.42 7.78
C TYR A 58 38.65 13.71 8.32
N GLY A 59 38.54 12.85 9.33
CA GLY A 59 39.66 12.08 9.86
C GLY A 59 40.31 11.14 8.83
N MET A 60 39.52 10.54 7.96
CA MET A 60 40.01 9.74 6.84
C MET A 60 40.71 10.62 5.79
N TYR A 61 40.16 11.79 5.48
CA TYR A 61 40.76 12.77 4.56
C TYR A 61 42.10 13.29 5.09
N GLU A 62 42.18 13.75 6.33
CA GLU A 62 43.38 14.29 6.96
C GLU A 62 44.52 13.26 7.01
N ASN A 63 44.20 11.99 7.32
CA ASN A 63 45.20 10.93 7.32
C ASN A 63 45.50 10.36 5.91
N GLY A 64 44.85 10.91 4.87
CA GLY A 64 45.07 10.54 3.47
C GLY A 64 44.63 9.12 3.15
N TYR A 65 43.49 8.65 3.71
CA TYR A 65 42.90 7.34 3.40
C TYR A 65 41.94 7.43 2.22
N ASP A 66 42.42 8.02 1.12
CA ASP A 66 41.65 8.24 -0.09
C ASP A 66 41.52 6.97 -0.98
N CYS A 67 40.66 7.04 -1.99
CA CYS A 67 40.36 5.93 -2.88
C CYS A 67 41.55 5.45 -3.74
N THR A 68 42.59 6.25 -3.87
CA THR A 68 43.81 5.93 -4.67
C THR A 68 44.81 5.11 -3.84
N LYS A 69 44.66 5.08 -2.51
CA LYS A 69 45.57 4.41 -1.58
C LYS A 69 45.05 3.04 -1.15
N PRO A 70 45.96 2.17 -0.63
CA PRO A 70 45.52 0.87 -0.07
C PRO A 70 44.56 1.03 1.09
N TYR A 71 43.68 0.06 1.25
CA TYR A 71 42.76 -0.05 2.40
C TYR A 71 43.54 -0.02 3.73
N ARG A 72 42.89 0.50 4.76
CA ARG A 72 43.41 0.55 6.14
C ARG A 72 42.47 -0.22 7.07
N LYS A 73 43.05 -0.85 8.10
CA LYS A 73 42.22 -1.53 9.14
C LYS A 73 41.23 -0.53 9.74
N SER A 74 39.97 -0.93 9.81
CA SER A 74 38.90 -0.11 10.39
C SER A 74 39.19 0.34 11.81
N ALA A 75 39.83 -0.54 12.61
CA ALA A 75 40.27 -0.20 13.96
C ALA A 75 41.25 1.00 14.04
N ARG A 76 42.08 1.18 13.02
CA ARG A 76 42.99 2.35 12.95
C ARG A 76 42.19 3.62 12.66
N ILE A 77 41.28 3.58 11.69
CA ILE A 77 40.43 4.73 11.32
C ILE A 77 39.60 5.15 12.55
N VAL A 78 38.96 4.19 13.22
CA VAL A 78 38.17 4.42 14.44
C VAL A 78 39.03 5.03 15.54
N GLY A 79 40.25 4.49 15.77
CA GLY A 79 41.18 5.01 16.76
C GLY A 79 41.65 6.46 16.46
N ASP A 80 41.98 6.78 15.21
CA ASP A 80 42.35 8.12 14.80
C ASP A 80 41.19 9.12 15.02
N VAL A 81 39.95 8.75 14.66
CA VAL A 81 38.75 9.59 14.85
C VAL A 81 38.41 9.78 16.32
N MET A 82 38.45 8.70 17.11
CA MET A 82 38.18 8.74 18.55
C MET A 82 39.17 9.60 19.32
N GLY A 83 40.45 9.42 19.00
CA GLY A 83 41.50 10.13 19.71
C GLY A 83 41.62 11.60 19.36
N LYS A 84 41.26 11.99 18.13
CA LYS A 84 41.41 13.37 17.64
C LYS A 84 40.12 14.20 17.69
N TYR A 85 38.95 13.62 17.38
CA TYR A 85 37.75 14.41 17.08
C TYR A 85 36.51 13.99 17.84
N HIS A 86 36.33 12.68 18.12
CA HIS A 86 35.04 12.19 18.63
C HIS A 86 35.20 11.38 19.91
N PRO A 87 35.12 12.01 21.10
CA PRO A 87 35.42 11.39 22.40
C PRO A 87 34.25 10.52 22.88
N HIS A 88 33.87 9.52 22.10
CA HIS A 88 32.79 8.57 22.39
C HIS A 88 33.26 7.13 22.14
N GLY A 89 32.44 6.15 22.49
CA GLY A 89 32.77 4.73 22.31
C GLY A 89 33.11 4.35 20.87
N ASP A 90 34.13 3.52 20.73
CA ASP A 90 34.63 3.01 19.43
C ASP A 90 33.58 2.30 18.61
N SER A 91 32.66 1.56 19.26
CA SER A 91 31.57 0.85 18.60
C SER A 91 30.64 1.80 17.85
N SER A 92 30.30 2.97 18.45
CA SER A 92 29.42 3.95 17.80
C SER A 92 30.06 4.58 16.55
N ILE A 93 31.38 4.82 16.57
CA ILE A 93 32.14 5.34 15.42
C ILE A 93 32.20 4.25 14.34
N TYR A 94 32.50 3.02 14.75
CA TYR A 94 32.59 1.89 13.80
C TYR A 94 31.26 1.62 13.11
N GLU A 95 30.15 1.56 13.85
CA GLU A 95 28.80 1.36 13.27
C GLU A 95 28.40 2.49 12.31
N ALA A 96 28.73 3.73 12.63
CA ALA A 96 28.52 4.86 11.72
C ALA A 96 29.32 4.70 10.42
N MET A 97 30.59 4.30 10.52
CA MET A 97 31.44 4.03 9.36
C MET A 97 30.94 2.84 8.54
N VAL A 98 30.54 1.75 9.20
CA VAL A 98 29.93 0.56 8.57
C VAL A 98 28.74 0.96 7.74
N ARG A 99 27.81 1.76 8.30
CA ARG A 99 26.60 2.20 7.59
C ARG A 99 26.94 3.00 6.34
N MET A 100 27.97 3.85 6.37
CA MET A 100 28.44 4.61 5.20
C MET A 100 29.08 3.74 4.11
N ALA A 101 29.47 2.48 4.43
CA ALA A 101 30.02 1.51 3.49
C ALA A 101 28.96 0.53 2.93
N GLN A 102 27.73 0.50 3.48
CA GLN A 102 26.69 -0.46 3.10
C GLN A 102 25.91 0.00 1.87
N PRO A 103 25.96 -0.72 0.74
CA PRO A 103 25.23 -0.35 -0.48
C PRO A 103 23.71 -0.50 -0.38
N PHE A 104 23.21 -1.25 0.59
CA PHE A 104 21.76 -1.38 0.89
C PHE A 104 21.26 -0.33 1.90
N SER A 105 22.17 0.43 2.54
CA SER A 105 21.82 1.50 3.48
C SER A 105 21.97 2.90 2.85
N MET A 106 22.97 3.08 1.96
CA MET A 106 23.29 4.35 1.32
C MET A 106 23.00 4.27 -0.18
N ARG A 107 22.31 5.27 -0.72
CA ARG A 107 22.09 5.37 -2.18
C ARG A 107 23.40 5.64 -2.94
N LEU A 108 24.30 6.34 -2.29
CA LEU A 108 25.66 6.63 -2.76
C LEU A 108 26.65 6.41 -1.60
N THR A 109 27.37 5.29 -1.62
CA THR A 109 28.28 4.91 -0.53
C THR A 109 29.45 5.88 -0.43
N LEU A 110 29.76 6.30 0.80
CA LEU A 110 30.81 7.27 1.09
C LEU A 110 32.13 6.62 1.56
N VAL A 111 32.05 5.39 2.04
CA VAL A 111 33.19 4.59 2.47
C VAL A 111 33.26 3.34 1.59
N ASP A 112 34.46 3.05 1.09
CA ASP A 112 34.76 1.82 0.36
C ASP A 112 35.31 0.80 1.37
N GLY A 113 34.53 -0.26 1.62
CA GLY A 113 34.82 -1.28 2.62
C GLY A 113 35.31 -2.58 2.01
N GLN A 114 36.31 -3.20 2.62
CA GLN A 114 36.79 -4.55 2.29
C GLN A 114 36.61 -5.48 3.49
N GLY A 115 35.87 -6.59 3.29
CA GLY A 115 35.50 -7.54 4.33
C GLY A 115 33.99 -7.62 4.53
N ASN A 116 33.57 -8.13 5.66
CA ASN A 116 32.16 -8.23 6.02
C ASN A 116 31.68 -6.96 6.74
N PHE A 117 30.90 -6.15 6.06
CA PHE A 117 30.25 -4.93 6.58
C PHE A 117 28.76 -5.16 6.88
N GLY A 118 28.34 -6.40 7.13
CA GLY A 118 26.93 -6.75 7.38
C GLY A 118 26.16 -7.10 6.11
N SER A 119 24.94 -7.56 6.30
CA SER A 119 24.05 -7.97 5.22
C SER A 119 22.60 -7.48 5.44
N MET A 120 21.75 -7.61 4.42
CA MET A 120 20.30 -7.34 4.54
C MET A 120 19.57 -8.37 5.43
N ASP A 121 20.24 -9.48 5.79
CA ASP A 121 19.73 -10.47 6.73
C ASP A 121 19.83 -10.04 8.18
N GLY A 122 20.43 -8.86 8.41
CA GLY A 122 20.61 -8.30 9.75
C GLY A 122 21.88 -8.79 10.44
N ASP A 123 22.76 -9.48 9.71
CA ASP A 123 24.08 -9.82 10.23
C ASP A 123 24.87 -8.54 10.49
N GLY A 124 25.49 -8.47 11.67
CA GLY A 124 26.37 -7.39 12.02
C GLY A 124 27.67 -7.41 11.21
N ALA A 125 28.33 -6.26 11.11
CA ALA A 125 29.69 -6.21 10.55
C ALA A 125 30.66 -7.04 11.38
N ALA A 126 31.66 -7.62 10.74
CA ALA A 126 32.75 -8.26 11.44
C ALA A 126 33.50 -7.25 12.34
N ALA A 127 34.13 -7.71 13.40
CA ALA A 127 34.89 -6.83 14.31
C ALA A 127 35.92 -5.99 13.54
N MET A 128 36.08 -4.72 13.91
CA MET A 128 36.90 -3.70 13.23
C MET A 128 38.35 -4.09 12.99
N ARG A 129 38.87 -5.10 13.69
CA ARG A 129 40.22 -5.65 13.47
C ARG A 129 40.31 -6.51 12.19
N TYR A 130 39.19 -6.99 11.68
CA TYR A 130 39.12 -7.83 10.47
C TYR A 130 38.77 -7.04 9.23
N THR A 131 37.95 -6.00 9.35
CA THR A 131 37.54 -5.15 8.23
C THR A 131 38.57 -4.09 7.90
N GLU A 132 38.56 -3.67 6.64
CA GLU A 132 39.43 -2.59 6.12
C GLU A 132 38.55 -1.60 5.36
N ALA A 133 38.95 -0.33 5.39
CA ALA A 133 38.19 0.72 4.73
C ALA A 133 39.11 1.82 4.16
N ARG A 134 38.55 2.59 3.23
CA ARG A 134 39.09 3.83 2.69
C ARG A 134 37.93 4.72 2.23
N LEU A 135 38.18 5.99 1.89
CA LEU A 135 37.14 6.83 1.31
C LEU A 135 36.73 6.29 -0.07
N ALA A 136 35.43 6.27 -0.34
CA ALA A 136 34.95 6.04 -1.69
C ALA A 136 35.32 7.21 -2.62
N LYS A 137 35.37 6.98 -3.94
CA LYS A 137 35.70 8.02 -4.90
C LYS A 137 34.81 9.26 -4.80
N VAL A 138 33.51 9.06 -4.59
CA VAL A 138 32.53 10.15 -4.47
C VAL A 138 32.76 11.02 -3.23
N SER A 139 33.43 10.50 -2.19
CA SER A 139 33.72 11.28 -0.98
C SER A 139 34.66 12.44 -1.20
N SER A 140 35.43 12.42 -2.30
CA SER A 140 36.21 13.60 -2.73
C SER A 140 35.31 14.81 -2.99
N CYS A 141 34.09 14.58 -3.52
CA CYS A 141 33.09 15.64 -3.73
C CYS A 141 32.61 16.31 -2.43
N LEU A 142 32.86 15.69 -1.27
CA LEU A 142 32.55 16.28 0.04
C LEU A 142 33.76 16.98 0.68
N THR A 143 34.97 16.63 0.28
CA THR A 143 36.24 17.08 0.93
C THR A 143 37.12 17.92 0.05
N ASP A 144 36.86 18.00 -1.27
CA ASP A 144 37.64 18.80 -2.18
C ASP A 144 37.61 20.28 -1.79
N ASN A 145 38.79 20.89 -1.89
CA ASN A 145 39.06 22.29 -1.56
C ASN A 145 38.84 22.65 -0.05
N LEU A 146 38.88 21.68 0.85
CA LEU A 146 38.76 21.92 2.28
C LEU A 146 39.96 22.73 2.84
N ASP A 147 41.13 22.62 2.19
CA ASP A 147 42.37 23.36 2.46
C ASP A 147 42.39 24.77 1.84
N GLU A 148 41.34 25.17 1.12
CA GLU A 148 41.23 26.46 0.45
C GLU A 148 40.31 27.47 1.19
N ASP A 149 40.24 27.40 2.50
CA ASP A 149 39.43 28.27 3.38
C ASP A 149 37.95 28.38 2.97
N THR A 150 37.39 27.27 2.48
CA THR A 150 36.02 27.22 1.94
C THR A 150 34.96 27.15 3.01
N VAL A 151 35.28 26.65 4.21
CA VAL A 151 34.43 26.49 5.36
C VAL A 151 35.10 26.91 6.64
N ASP A 152 34.33 27.15 7.70
CA ASP A 152 34.86 27.50 9.00
C ASP A 152 35.35 26.27 9.74
N PHE A 153 36.38 26.43 10.53
CA PHE A 153 36.92 25.44 11.42
C PHE A 153 36.64 25.83 12.87
N MET A 154 36.46 24.83 13.73
CA MET A 154 36.30 25.01 15.18
C MET A 154 37.28 24.11 15.93
N PRO A 155 37.65 24.45 17.17
CA PRO A 155 38.48 23.56 17.99
C PRO A 155 37.79 22.22 18.21
N ASN A 156 38.60 21.17 18.25
CA ASN A 156 38.12 19.84 18.69
C ASN A 156 37.85 19.86 20.21
N TYR A 157 37.49 18.69 20.77
CA TYR A 157 37.05 18.58 22.17
C TYR A 157 38.14 18.92 23.22
N ASP A 158 39.42 18.82 22.88
CA ASP A 158 40.54 19.13 23.75
C ASP A 158 41.32 20.39 23.33
N GLU A 159 40.79 21.12 22.33
CA GLU A 159 41.40 22.36 21.76
C GLU A 159 42.79 22.16 21.15
N SER A 160 43.24 20.93 20.97
CA SER A 160 44.56 20.62 20.40
C SER A 160 44.59 20.68 18.88
N LEU A 161 43.47 20.41 18.22
CA LEU A 161 43.31 20.38 16.76
C LEU A 161 42.05 21.14 16.36
N GLN A 162 41.89 21.31 15.05
CA GLN A 162 40.70 21.92 14.48
C GLN A 162 39.93 20.95 13.61
N GLU A 163 38.62 21.05 13.61
CA GLU A 163 37.73 20.29 12.77
C GLU A 163 36.77 21.20 11.99
N PRO A 164 36.37 20.84 10.75
CA PRO A 164 35.45 21.66 9.98
C PRO A 164 34.03 21.63 10.56
N THR A 165 33.39 22.79 10.62
CA THR A 165 32.00 22.92 11.07
C THR A 165 31.04 22.25 10.10
N VAL A 166 31.39 22.23 8.79
CA VAL A 166 30.62 21.64 7.68
C VAL A 166 31.62 21.26 6.56
N LEU A 167 31.30 20.25 5.77
CA LEU A 167 32.09 19.89 4.60
C LEU A 167 31.67 20.68 3.36
N PRO A 168 32.59 21.06 2.45
CA PRO A 168 32.28 21.85 1.25
C PRO A 168 31.62 21.01 0.13
N ALA A 169 30.51 20.36 0.45
CA ALA A 169 29.82 19.38 -0.39
C ALA A 169 29.51 19.93 -1.81
N ARG A 170 29.83 19.15 -2.84
CA ARG A 170 29.56 19.47 -4.25
C ARG A 170 28.20 18.96 -4.72
N PHE A 171 27.53 18.12 -3.95
CA PHE A 171 26.19 17.61 -4.24
C PHE A 171 25.35 17.63 -2.97
N PRO A 172 24.00 17.74 -3.07
CA PRO A 172 23.13 17.82 -1.91
C PRO A 172 22.96 16.46 -1.23
N ASN A 173 23.98 16.06 -0.47
CA ASN A 173 24.09 14.75 0.16
C ASN A 173 22.91 14.46 1.12
N LEU A 174 22.30 15.49 1.74
CA LEU A 174 21.12 15.34 2.57
C LEU A 174 19.95 14.68 1.81
N LEU A 175 19.71 15.08 0.56
CA LEU A 175 18.68 14.47 -0.28
C LEU A 175 19.14 13.13 -0.86
N VAL A 176 20.38 13.07 -1.35
CA VAL A 176 20.86 11.87 -2.07
C VAL A 176 20.94 10.66 -1.15
N ASN A 177 21.52 10.79 0.02
CA ASN A 177 21.68 9.68 0.98
C ASN A 177 20.63 9.68 2.08
N GLY A 178 19.88 10.77 2.22
CA GLY A 178 18.92 10.91 3.30
C GLY A 178 19.56 10.98 4.68
N GLY A 179 18.73 10.82 5.71
CA GLY A 179 19.18 10.80 7.10
C GLY A 179 18.07 10.45 8.06
N ASN A 180 18.40 9.71 9.10
CA ASN A 180 17.48 9.43 10.20
C ASN A 180 18.13 9.81 11.52
N GLY A 181 17.36 10.25 12.50
CA GLY A 181 17.87 10.59 13.81
C GLY A 181 16.76 10.89 14.80
N ILE A 182 17.00 10.54 16.06
CA ILE A 182 16.09 10.80 17.17
C ILE A 182 16.79 11.74 18.11
N ALA A 183 16.25 12.94 18.30
CA ALA A 183 16.71 13.95 19.25
C ALA A 183 15.70 14.12 20.39
N VAL A 184 15.95 15.03 21.30
CA VAL A 184 15.03 15.35 22.39
C VAL A 184 13.83 16.13 21.81
N GLY A 185 12.64 15.56 21.90
CA GLY A 185 11.39 16.18 21.45
C GLY A 185 11.19 16.24 19.93
N MET A 186 12.12 15.76 19.13
CA MET A 186 12.01 15.77 17.66
C MET A 186 12.80 14.62 17.02
N ALA A 187 12.41 14.22 15.82
CA ALA A 187 13.09 13.20 15.05
C ALA A 187 13.18 13.64 13.58
N THR A 188 14.18 13.17 12.86
CA THR A 188 14.32 13.31 11.42
C THR A 188 14.28 11.96 10.73
N ASN A 189 13.66 11.89 9.55
CA ASN A 189 13.65 10.70 8.71
C ASN A 189 13.51 11.13 7.25
N ILE A 190 14.64 11.43 6.63
CA ILE A 190 14.73 11.91 5.25
C ILE A 190 15.12 10.71 4.38
N PRO A 191 14.29 10.34 3.38
CA PRO A 191 14.60 9.23 2.49
C PRO A 191 15.72 9.58 1.50
N PRO A 192 16.44 8.59 0.96
CA PRO A 192 17.40 8.80 -0.12
C PRO A 192 16.69 9.06 -1.46
N HIS A 193 17.38 9.80 -2.35
CA HIS A 193 16.89 10.19 -3.68
C HIS A 193 17.91 9.90 -4.77
N ASN A 194 17.46 9.91 -6.02
CA ASN A 194 18.33 9.76 -7.18
C ASN A 194 19.24 10.99 -7.36
N LEU A 195 20.55 10.76 -7.48
CA LEU A 195 21.52 11.83 -7.64
C LEU A 195 21.26 12.70 -8.89
N GLY A 196 20.97 12.04 -10.03
CA GLY A 196 20.72 12.75 -11.28
C GLY A 196 19.50 13.66 -11.19
N GLU A 197 18.38 13.17 -10.65
CA GLU A 197 17.15 13.96 -10.48
C GLU A 197 17.34 15.13 -9.53
N VAL A 198 18.05 14.91 -8.42
CA VAL A 198 18.33 15.98 -7.45
C VAL A 198 19.24 17.06 -8.03
N ILE A 199 20.26 16.69 -8.81
CA ILE A 199 21.12 17.66 -9.51
C ILE A 199 20.32 18.42 -10.58
N ASP A 200 19.45 17.74 -11.33
CA ASP A 200 18.58 18.40 -12.31
C ASP A 200 17.65 19.43 -11.63
N ALA A 201 17.12 19.11 -10.46
CA ALA A 201 16.33 20.05 -9.66
C ALA A 201 17.16 21.25 -9.15
N CYS A 202 18.42 21.02 -8.75
CA CYS A 202 19.35 22.10 -8.41
C CYS A 202 19.63 23.02 -9.62
N CYS A 203 19.89 22.44 -10.79
CA CYS A 203 20.08 23.20 -12.02
C CYS A 203 18.82 23.99 -12.40
N ALA A 204 17.64 23.40 -12.29
CA ALA A 204 16.36 24.09 -12.54
C ALA A 204 16.13 25.27 -11.57
N TYR A 205 16.55 25.13 -10.30
CA TYR A 205 16.50 26.21 -9.32
C TYR A 205 17.51 27.31 -9.61
N ILE A 206 18.71 26.97 -10.06
CA ILE A 206 19.71 27.95 -10.52
C ILE A 206 19.18 28.77 -11.69
N ASP A 207 18.53 28.12 -12.66
CA ASP A 207 17.97 28.78 -13.85
C ASP A 207 16.76 29.66 -13.49
N ASN A 208 15.93 29.24 -12.53
CA ASN A 208 14.74 29.95 -12.05
C ASN A 208 14.56 29.82 -10.53
N PRO A 209 15.04 30.76 -9.72
CA PRO A 209 14.86 30.72 -8.25
C PRO A 209 13.40 30.77 -7.78
N GLU A 210 12.48 31.30 -8.62
CA GLU A 210 11.05 31.35 -8.35
C GLU A 210 10.29 30.05 -8.76
N ILE A 211 11.01 29.01 -9.18
CA ILE A 211 10.42 27.71 -9.54
C ILE A 211 9.49 27.21 -8.43
N SER A 212 8.33 26.73 -8.81
CA SER A 212 7.34 26.18 -7.86
C SER A 212 7.77 24.81 -7.34
N ILE A 213 7.24 24.43 -6.16
CA ILE A 213 7.52 23.09 -5.60
C ILE A 213 6.93 22.02 -6.50
N GLU A 214 5.79 22.29 -7.15
CA GLU A 214 5.16 21.37 -8.09
C GLU A 214 6.04 21.03 -9.30
N GLU A 215 6.72 22.04 -9.83
CA GLU A 215 7.69 21.86 -10.93
C GLU A 215 8.92 21.06 -10.45
N LEU A 216 9.42 21.33 -9.25
CA LEU A 216 10.50 20.54 -8.65
C LEU A 216 10.09 19.08 -8.42
N VAL A 217 8.84 18.82 -8.00
CA VAL A 217 8.29 17.46 -7.84
C VAL A 217 8.17 16.74 -9.18
N SER A 218 8.01 17.45 -10.29
CA SER A 218 8.02 16.81 -11.62
C SER A 218 9.41 16.30 -12.01
N ILE A 219 10.48 16.94 -11.48
CA ILE A 219 11.88 16.54 -11.70
C ILE A 219 12.28 15.44 -10.69
N VAL A 220 11.89 15.59 -9.42
CA VAL A 220 12.13 14.61 -8.34
C VAL A 220 10.81 14.01 -7.91
N PRO A 221 10.29 12.99 -8.61
CA PRO A 221 8.94 12.49 -8.40
C PRO A 221 8.76 11.75 -7.07
N GLY A 222 9.85 11.29 -6.46
CA GLY A 222 9.84 10.58 -5.19
C GLY A 222 11.20 10.07 -4.77
N PRO A 223 11.30 9.46 -3.58
CA PRO A 223 12.51 8.81 -3.11
C PRO A 223 13.02 7.71 -4.05
N ASP A 224 14.31 7.41 -3.95
CA ASP A 224 14.99 6.35 -4.70
C ASP A 224 15.83 5.50 -3.73
N PHE A 225 15.24 4.41 -3.26
CA PHE A 225 15.84 3.56 -2.24
C PHE A 225 16.93 2.65 -2.81
N PRO A 226 18.03 2.43 -2.08
CA PRO A 226 19.12 1.57 -2.52
C PRO A 226 18.71 0.10 -2.71
N THR A 227 17.67 -0.36 -2.01
CA THR A 227 17.12 -1.71 -2.13
C THR A 227 16.08 -1.85 -3.26
N GLY A 228 15.80 -0.79 -4.02
CA GLY A 228 14.78 -0.78 -5.07
C GLY A 228 13.36 -0.79 -4.51
N GLY A 229 12.53 -1.70 -5.00
CA GLY A 229 11.13 -1.84 -4.62
C GLY A 229 10.20 -0.88 -5.36
N LEU A 230 8.95 -0.85 -4.90
CA LEU A 230 7.88 -0.05 -5.48
C LEU A 230 7.37 0.98 -4.48
N ILE A 231 7.06 2.18 -4.95
CA ILE A 231 6.30 3.19 -4.20
C ILE A 231 4.89 3.23 -4.78
N LEU A 232 3.87 3.17 -3.91
CA LEU A 232 2.47 3.20 -4.31
C LEU A 232 1.91 4.62 -4.20
N GLY A 233 1.58 5.20 -5.35
CA GLY A 233 1.02 6.55 -5.48
C GLY A 233 2.04 7.67 -5.25
N TYR A 234 1.76 8.83 -5.84
CA TYR A 234 2.57 10.05 -5.73
C TYR A 234 2.18 10.93 -4.53
N GLY A 235 0.99 10.75 -3.97
CA GLY A 235 0.39 11.67 -2.99
C GLY A 235 1.22 11.86 -1.73
N GLY A 236 1.76 10.77 -1.16
CA GLY A 236 2.54 10.83 0.08
C GLY A 236 3.88 11.56 -0.07
N ALA A 237 4.59 11.32 -1.18
CA ALA A 237 5.84 12.02 -1.50
C ALA A 237 5.58 13.51 -1.78
N LYS A 238 4.56 13.83 -2.60
CA LYS A 238 4.18 15.21 -2.89
C LYS A 238 3.83 15.99 -1.62
N GLN A 239 3.07 15.39 -0.70
CA GLN A 239 2.75 16.01 0.58
C GLN A 239 4.00 16.31 1.41
N ALA A 240 4.95 15.34 1.47
CA ALA A 240 6.21 15.53 2.20
C ALA A 240 7.05 16.65 1.60
N TYR A 241 7.15 16.73 0.29
CA TYR A 241 7.91 17.78 -0.40
C TYR A 241 7.30 19.18 -0.24
N LEU A 242 5.96 19.29 -0.08
CA LEU A 242 5.28 20.54 0.18
C LEU A 242 5.40 20.99 1.63
N THR A 243 5.27 20.05 2.59
CA THR A 243 5.09 20.40 4.02
C THR A 243 6.25 19.98 4.92
N GLY A 244 7.23 19.25 4.40
CA GLY A 244 8.28 18.61 5.17
C GLY A 244 7.86 17.29 5.86
N ARG A 245 6.55 16.93 5.82
CA ARG A 245 6.01 15.70 6.43
C ARG A 245 5.08 14.96 5.50
N GLY A 246 5.23 13.64 5.45
CA GLY A 246 4.38 12.77 4.66
C GLY A 246 4.62 11.31 4.99
N SER A 247 3.85 10.44 4.36
CA SER A 247 4.04 9.00 4.47
C SER A 247 3.90 8.37 3.09
N ILE A 248 4.87 7.59 2.71
CA ILE A 248 4.87 6.82 1.46
C ILE A 248 4.70 5.33 1.77
N MET A 249 3.98 4.64 0.90
CA MET A 249 3.83 3.20 0.98
C MET A 249 4.85 2.52 0.08
N MET A 250 5.74 1.74 0.69
CA MET A 250 6.73 0.93 -0.03
C MET A 250 6.24 -0.50 -0.14
N ARG A 251 6.47 -1.13 -1.28
CA ARG A 251 6.13 -2.52 -1.55
C ARG A 251 7.33 -3.26 -2.18
N ALA A 252 7.49 -4.51 -1.80
CA ALA A 252 8.42 -5.42 -2.43
C ALA A 252 8.07 -5.64 -3.91
N LYS A 253 9.09 -5.83 -4.74
CA LYS A 253 8.90 -6.23 -6.13
C LYS A 253 8.82 -7.74 -6.21
N CYS A 254 7.64 -8.24 -6.55
CA CYS A 254 7.36 -9.66 -6.64
C CYS A 254 6.93 -10.04 -8.05
N THR A 255 7.24 -11.27 -8.47
CA THR A 255 6.72 -11.90 -9.69
C THR A 255 6.11 -13.26 -9.33
N ILE A 256 5.14 -13.70 -10.11
CA ILE A 256 4.58 -15.03 -9.99
C ILE A 256 5.17 -15.86 -11.13
N GLU A 257 5.81 -16.97 -10.79
CA GLU A 257 6.43 -17.91 -11.73
C GLU A 257 5.81 -19.31 -11.59
N GLU A 258 5.53 -19.97 -12.70
CA GLU A 258 5.13 -21.37 -12.72
C GLU A 258 6.39 -22.27 -12.61
N ILE A 259 6.57 -22.95 -11.48
CA ILE A 259 7.74 -23.83 -11.26
C ILE A 259 7.53 -25.20 -11.91
N ARG A 260 6.30 -25.73 -11.85
CA ARG A 260 5.89 -27.01 -12.45
C ARG A 260 4.45 -26.87 -12.91
N LYS A 261 3.97 -27.83 -13.74
CA LYS A 261 2.58 -27.90 -14.16
C LYS A 261 1.65 -27.82 -12.94
N ASP A 262 0.79 -26.83 -12.93
CA ASP A 262 -0.18 -26.51 -11.86
C ASP A 262 0.44 -26.13 -10.50
N LYS A 263 1.70 -25.65 -10.47
CA LYS A 263 2.33 -25.16 -9.23
C LYS A 263 3.02 -23.83 -9.44
N GLU A 264 2.47 -22.79 -8.84
CA GLU A 264 2.98 -21.42 -8.87
C GLU A 264 3.87 -21.11 -7.65
N ALA A 265 4.77 -20.16 -7.82
CA ALA A 265 5.50 -19.56 -6.72
C ALA A 265 5.56 -18.04 -6.86
N ILE A 266 5.57 -17.37 -5.73
CA ILE A 266 5.84 -15.94 -5.61
C ILE A 266 7.33 -15.78 -5.39
N ILE A 267 7.97 -15.04 -6.31
CA ILE A 267 9.40 -14.71 -6.23
C ILE A 267 9.54 -13.26 -5.81
N VAL A 268 10.21 -13.01 -4.71
CA VAL A 268 10.52 -11.65 -4.23
C VAL A 268 11.93 -11.29 -4.70
N HIS A 269 12.03 -10.27 -5.56
CA HIS A 269 13.30 -9.78 -6.13
C HIS A 269 13.88 -8.60 -5.36
N GLU A 270 13.03 -7.76 -4.78
CA GLU A 270 13.43 -6.57 -4.04
C GLU A 270 12.55 -6.43 -2.80
N VAL A 271 13.18 -6.09 -1.67
CA VAL A 271 12.48 -5.86 -0.39
C VAL A 271 12.40 -4.36 -0.08
N PRO A 272 11.40 -3.91 0.68
CA PRO A 272 11.32 -2.50 1.07
C PRO A 272 12.53 -2.06 1.88
N TYR A 273 12.90 -0.79 1.76
CA TYR A 273 14.04 -0.20 2.43
C TYR A 273 13.98 -0.37 3.95
N GLN A 274 15.12 -0.70 4.58
CA GLN A 274 15.28 -0.97 6.02
C GLN A 274 14.55 -2.22 6.54
N VAL A 275 14.04 -3.07 5.67
CA VAL A 275 13.47 -4.36 6.07
C VAL A 275 14.59 -5.41 6.19
N ASN A 276 14.61 -6.11 7.32
CA ASN A 276 15.47 -7.27 7.54
C ASN A 276 14.89 -8.48 6.80
N LYS A 277 15.63 -9.03 5.85
CA LYS A 277 15.19 -10.12 4.97
C LYS A 277 14.97 -11.43 5.74
N ALA A 278 15.89 -11.82 6.62
CA ALA A 278 15.77 -13.05 7.41
C ALA A 278 14.59 -12.98 8.40
N ALA A 279 14.40 -11.83 9.06
CA ALA A 279 13.25 -11.62 9.93
C ALA A 279 11.92 -11.66 9.16
N LEU A 280 11.88 -11.13 7.92
CA LEU A 280 10.72 -11.21 7.04
C LEU A 280 10.37 -12.65 6.69
N VAL A 281 11.35 -13.48 6.29
CA VAL A 281 11.14 -14.89 5.96
C VAL A 281 10.65 -15.67 7.18
N SER A 282 11.26 -15.46 8.34
CA SER A 282 10.83 -16.08 9.60
C SER A 282 9.40 -15.71 9.96
N HIS A 283 9.03 -14.44 9.83
CA HIS A 283 7.68 -13.97 10.13
C HIS A 283 6.63 -14.54 9.16
N ILE A 284 6.95 -14.70 7.87
CA ILE A 284 6.07 -15.39 6.92
C ILE A 284 5.83 -16.83 7.36
N ALA A 285 6.89 -17.56 7.77
CA ALA A 285 6.78 -18.93 8.26
C ALA A 285 5.91 -19.03 9.54
N GLU A 286 6.01 -18.06 10.45
CA GLU A 286 5.14 -17.97 11.64
C GLU A 286 3.67 -17.78 11.26
N LEU A 287 3.36 -16.88 10.32
CA LEU A 287 2.00 -16.64 9.84
C LEU A 287 1.38 -17.89 9.19
N VAL A 288 2.19 -18.69 8.49
CA VAL A 288 1.76 -19.99 7.92
C VAL A 288 1.47 -21.00 9.04
N LYS A 289 2.34 -21.08 10.06
CA LYS A 289 2.15 -21.95 11.22
C LYS A 289 0.88 -21.57 12.01
N ASP A 290 0.65 -20.28 12.20
CA ASP A 290 -0.53 -19.72 12.87
C ASP A 290 -1.82 -19.80 12.03
N LYS A 291 -1.75 -20.32 10.79
CA LYS A 291 -2.87 -20.37 9.84
C LYS A 291 -3.51 -19.00 9.55
N LYS A 292 -2.76 -17.92 9.66
CA LYS A 292 -3.19 -16.57 9.26
C LYS A 292 -3.04 -16.35 7.75
N VAL A 293 -2.04 -17.00 7.15
CA VAL A 293 -1.84 -17.08 5.71
C VAL A 293 -1.83 -18.55 5.34
N GLU A 294 -2.83 -18.97 4.57
CA GLU A 294 -2.94 -20.33 4.06
C GLU A 294 -2.47 -20.38 2.61
N GLY A 295 -2.17 -21.58 2.09
CA GLY A 295 -1.80 -21.75 0.68
C GLY A 295 -0.31 -21.79 0.38
N ILE A 296 0.57 -21.53 1.34
CA ILE A 296 2.03 -21.65 1.18
C ILE A 296 2.46 -23.08 1.48
N SER A 297 3.25 -23.69 0.56
CA SER A 297 3.80 -25.03 0.72
C SER A 297 5.24 -25.05 1.21
N ASP A 298 6.07 -24.12 0.76
CA ASP A 298 7.49 -24.02 1.12
C ASP A 298 7.99 -22.59 0.98
N ILE A 299 9.04 -22.22 1.72
CA ILE A 299 9.68 -20.91 1.68
C ILE A 299 11.18 -21.13 1.66
N ARG A 300 11.86 -20.57 0.65
CA ARG A 300 13.32 -20.68 0.51
C ARG A 300 13.92 -19.31 0.22
N ASP A 301 15.07 -19.05 0.79
CA ASP A 301 15.92 -17.92 0.43
C ASP A 301 17.02 -18.42 -0.52
N GLU A 302 16.96 -17.96 -1.76
CA GLU A 302 17.91 -18.28 -2.83
C GLU A 302 18.73 -17.04 -3.21
N SER A 303 18.80 -16.04 -2.33
CA SER A 303 19.52 -14.78 -2.57
C SER A 303 21.02 -15.04 -2.71
N ASP A 304 21.65 -14.39 -3.68
CA ASP A 304 23.06 -14.50 -3.98
C ASP A 304 23.71 -13.12 -4.23
N ARG A 305 24.89 -13.09 -4.85
CA ARG A 305 25.60 -11.85 -5.21
C ARG A 305 24.88 -11.06 -6.31
N GLN A 306 23.95 -11.64 -7.04
CA GLN A 306 23.20 -10.98 -8.11
C GLN A 306 21.99 -10.22 -7.54
N GLY A 307 21.50 -10.59 -6.34
CA GLY A 307 20.41 -9.90 -5.69
C GLY A 307 19.59 -10.77 -4.74
N VAL A 308 18.48 -10.20 -4.29
CA VAL A 308 17.50 -10.90 -3.45
C VAL A 308 16.65 -11.81 -4.31
N ARG A 309 16.48 -13.06 -3.85
CA ARG A 309 15.55 -14.03 -4.42
C ARG A 309 14.93 -14.87 -3.31
N ILE A 310 13.75 -14.49 -2.83
CA ILE A 310 12.98 -15.29 -1.89
C ILE A 310 11.89 -16.01 -2.68
N VAL A 311 11.86 -17.34 -2.60
CA VAL A 311 10.91 -18.20 -3.29
C VAL A 311 9.86 -18.69 -2.31
N ILE A 312 8.59 -18.38 -2.57
CA ILE A 312 7.44 -18.77 -1.77
C ILE A 312 6.56 -19.67 -2.64
N GLU A 313 6.62 -20.98 -2.46
CA GLU A 313 5.86 -21.95 -3.25
C GLU A 313 4.41 -22.03 -2.77
N ILE A 314 3.47 -22.01 -3.70
CA ILE A 314 2.02 -22.06 -3.44
C ILE A 314 1.48 -23.47 -3.61
N LYS A 315 0.49 -23.85 -2.78
CA LYS A 315 -0.24 -25.11 -2.93
C LYS A 315 -1.16 -25.06 -4.15
N ARG A 316 -1.43 -26.21 -4.80
CA ARG A 316 -2.19 -26.30 -6.06
C ARG A 316 -3.58 -25.69 -6.01
N ASP A 317 -4.26 -25.75 -4.85
CA ASP A 317 -5.65 -25.28 -4.69
C ASP A 317 -5.76 -23.79 -4.32
N PHE A 318 -4.66 -23.03 -4.37
CA PHE A 318 -4.60 -21.63 -3.96
C PHE A 318 -4.10 -20.76 -5.11
N GLN A 319 -4.67 -19.56 -5.21
CA GLN A 319 -4.27 -18.55 -6.18
C GLN A 319 -3.12 -17.70 -5.62
N ALA A 320 -2.02 -17.60 -6.38
CA ALA A 320 -0.83 -16.87 -5.93
C ALA A 320 -1.11 -15.38 -5.66
N ASP A 321 -1.97 -14.72 -6.45
CA ASP A 321 -2.33 -13.31 -6.26
C ASP A 321 -3.01 -13.05 -4.90
N VAL A 322 -3.89 -13.95 -4.47
CA VAL A 322 -4.58 -13.81 -3.17
C VAL A 322 -3.60 -13.97 -2.01
N VAL A 323 -2.70 -14.96 -2.10
CA VAL A 323 -1.65 -15.17 -1.09
C VAL A 323 -0.69 -13.99 -1.06
N LEU A 324 -0.29 -13.46 -2.22
CA LEU A 324 0.57 -12.27 -2.32
C LEU A 324 -0.08 -11.05 -1.66
N ASN A 325 -1.35 -10.82 -1.89
CA ASN A 325 -2.10 -9.72 -1.27
C ASN A 325 -2.21 -9.89 0.27
N GLN A 326 -2.38 -11.13 0.75
CA GLN A 326 -2.34 -11.42 2.19
C GLN A 326 -0.94 -11.15 2.77
N LEU A 327 0.13 -11.54 2.06
CA LEU A 327 1.51 -11.27 2.46
C LEU A 327 1.79 -9.76 2.53
N TYR A 328 1.33 -8.96 1.57
CA TYR A 328 1.42 -7.50 1.62
C TYR A 328 0.71 -6.91 2.83
N LYS A 329 -0.40 -7.49 3.25
CA LYS A 329 -1.17 -6.99 4.39
C LYS A 329 -0.56 -7.37 5.74
N PHE A 330 -0.02 -8.56 5.88
CA PHE A 330 0.39 -9.11 7.17
C PHE A 330 1.90 -9.10 7.41
N THR A 331 2.71 -8.73 6.41
CA THR A 331 4.16 -8.76 6.50
C THR A 331 4.80 -7.45 6.07
N ALA A 332 6.10 -7.31 6.30
CA ALA A 332 6.89 -6.18 5.86
C ALA A 332 7.21 -6.18 4.34
N LEU A 333 6.63 -7.10 3.53
CA LEU A 333 6.65 -6.98 2.07
C LEU A 333 5.95 -5.70 1.58
N GLN A 334 5.08 -5.13 2.40
CA GLN A 334 4.55 -3.79 2.23
C GLN A 334 4.63 -3.06 3.56
N THR A 335 5.26 -1.89 3.57
CA THR A 335 5.44 -1.08 4.78
C THR A 335 5.38 0.40 4.44
N SER A 336 5.04 1.23 5.43
CA SER A 336 5.03 2.68 5.28
C SER A 336 6.36 3.28 5.72
N PHE A 337 6.85 4.28 4.98
CA PHE A 337 7.98 5.12 5.37
C PHE A 337 7.46 6.51 5.71
N GLY A 338 7.54 6.87 7.00
CA GLY A 338 7.17 8.22 7.44
C GLY A 338 8.28 9.21 7.15
N MET A 339 8.06 10.12 6.22
CA MET A 339 8.99 11.19 5.90
C MET A 339 8.86 12.32 6.91
N ASN A 340 9.99 12.79 7.45
CA ASN A 340 10.10 13.93 8.34
C ASN A 340 11.41 14.68 8.00
N MET A 341 11.29 15.73 7.20
CA MET A 341 12.42 16.43 6.60
C MET A 341 12.95 17.52 7.55
N LEU A 342 13.39 17.11 8.74
CA LEU A 342 13.95 17.98 9.77
C LEU A 342 15.48 18.00 9.66
N ALA A 343 16.11 19.16 9.51
CA ALA A 343 17.55 19.33 9.43
C ALA A 343 17.99 20.57 10.19
N ILE A 344 19.29 20.71 10.43
CA ILE A 344 19.87 21.92 11.01
C ILE A 344 20.17 22.89 9.89
N ASN A 345 19.61 24.08 9.99
CA ASN A 345 19.92 25.21 9.11
C ASN A 345 20.29 26.43 9.95
N GLY A 346 21.48 27.02 9.74
CA GLY A 346 21.97 28.14 10.51
C GLY A 346 22.05 27.87 12.03
N GLY A 347 22.38 26.62 12.43
CA GLY A 347 22.47 26.20 13.83
C GLY A 347 21.13 25.96 14.53
N ARG A 348 20.00 25.96 13.80
CA ARG A 348 18.66 25.73 14.35
C ARG A 348 17.98 24.55 13.64
N PRO A 349 17.24 23.70 14.38
CA PRO A 349 16.45 22.66 13.76
C PRO A 349 15.24 23.27 13.03
N MET A 350 15.10 22.96 11.75
CA MET A 350 14.03 23.46 10.89
C MET A 350 13.35 22.30 10.14
N MET A 351 12.03 22.36 10.06
CA MET A 351 11.27 21.52 9.13
C MET A 351 11.36 22.16 7.76
N MET A 352 11.91 21.41 6.81
CA MET A 352 12.23 21.94 5.48
C MET A 352 11.39 21.22 4.41
N ASN A 353 10.91 21.95 3.44
CA ASN A 353 10.32 21.40 2.22
C ASN A 353 11.44 21.12 1.19
N LEU A 354 11.08 20.55 0.03
CA LEU A 354 12.07 20.22 -1.00
C LEU A 354 12.82 21.45 -1.52
N LYS A 355 12.10 22.56 -1.76
CA LYS A 355 12.71 23.82 -2.23
C LYS A 355 13.63 24.42 -1.18
N ASP A 356 13.27 24.37 0.11
CA ASP A 356 14.11 24.90 1.20
C ASP A 356 15.45 24.16 1.29
N ILE A 357 15.46 22.83 1.12
CA ILE A 357 16.71 22.06 1.14
C ILE A 357 17.58 22.40 -0.06
N ILE A 358 16.99 22.49 -1.26
CA ILE A 358 17.72 22.85 -2.48
C ILE A 358 18.27 24.26 -2.38
N SER A 359 17.46 25.24 -1.97
CA SER A 359 17.91 26.64 -1.83
C SER A 359 19.05 26.77 -0.81
N THR A 360 18.91 26.13 0.37
CA THR A 360 19.98 26.14 1.41
C THR A 360 21.28 25.55 0.88
N PHE A 361 21.22 24.46 0.11
CA PHE A 361 22.39 23.87 -0.50
C PHE A 361 23.01 24.80 -1.55
N ILE A 362 22.22 25.42 -2.42
CA ILE A 362 22.71 26.34 -3.46
C ILE A 362 23.34 27.59 -2.83
N GLU A 363 22.72 28.20 -1.82
CA GLU A 363 23.28 29.33 -1.08
C GLU A 363 24.61 28.98 -0.41
N PHE A 364 24.66 27.81 0.23
CA PHE A 364 25.91 27.32 0.82
C PHE A 364 26.99 27.09 -0.26
N ARG A 365 26.64 26.52 -1.39
CA ARG A 365 27.57 26.27 -2.48
C ARG A 365 28.06 27.59 -3.12
N GLU A 366 27.22 28.61 -3.21
CA GLU A 366 27.62 29.96 -3.61
C GLU A 366 28.70 30.50 -2.68
N GLU A 367 28.53 30.36 -1.35
CA GLU A 367 29.54 30.78 -0.38
C GLU A 367 30.86 30.02 -0.52
N VAL A 368 30.83 28.69 -0.67
CA VAL A 368 32.00 27.84 -0.86
C VAL A 368 32.79 28.24 -2.12
N ILE A 369 32.13 28.44 -3.25
CA ILE A 369 32.78 28.86 -4.49
C ILE A 369 33.37 30.26 -4.35
N ARG A 370 32.64 31.18 -3.71
CA ARG A 370 33.15 32.54 -3.46
C ARG A 370 34.38 32.52 -2.56
N ARG A 371 34.38 31.80 -1.44
CA ARG A 371 35.51 31.69 -0.51
C ARG A 371 36.72 31.03 -1.21
N ARG A 372 36.51 29.94 -1.92
CA ARG A 372 37.53 29.29 -2.74
C ARG A 372 38.15 30.25 -3.73
N THR A 373 37.35 31.02 -4.44
CA THR A 373 37.82 31.98 -5.43
C THR A 373 38.63 33.11 -4.78
N ILE A 374 38.21 33.61 -3.62
CA ILE A 374 38.98 34.60 -2.83
C ILE A 374 40.31 34.02 -2.37
N PHE A 375 40.31 32.77 -1.88
CA PHE A 375 41.54 32.11 -1.46
C PHE A 375 42.54 31.99 -2.64
N ARG A 376 42.07 31.51 -3.80
CA ARG A 376 42.86 31.36 -5.01
C ARG A 376 43.32 32.71 -5.56
N LEU A 377 42.49 33.73 -5.52
CA LEU A 377 42.82 35.10 -5.87
C LEU A 377 43.97 35.63 -4.98
N ASN A 378 43.84 35.48 -3.65
CA ASN A 378 44.85 35.92 -2.71
C ASN A 378 46.19 35.18 -2.92
N LYS A 379 46.10 33.86 -3.14
CA LYS A 379 47.29 33.04 -3.43
C LYS A 379 47.97 33.45 -4.73
N ALA A 380 47.18 33.70 -5.79
CA ALA A 380 47.68 34.18 -7.08
C ALA A 380 48.27 35.59 -6.96
N ARG A 381 47.61 36.52 -6.22
CA ARG A 381 48.14 37.85 -5.94
C ARG A 381 49.46 37.79 -5.16
N ASN A 382 49.53 37.02 -4.10
CA ASN A 382 50.75 36.85 -3.30
C ASN A 382 51.91 36.27 -4.14
N ARG A 383 51.61 35.32 -5.05
CA ARG A 383 52.64 34.77 -5.96
C ARG A 383 53.07 35.78 -7.02
N ALA A 384 52.08 36.48 -7.61
CA ALA A 384 52.38 37.53 -8.60
C ALA A 384 53.18 38.67 -7.98
N HIS A 385 52.87 39.07 -6.72
CA HIS A 385 53.61 40.09 -5.98
C HIS A 385 55.08 39.71 -5.86
N VAL A 386 55.42 38.49 -5.49
CA VAL A 386 56.78 38.02 -5.41
C VAL A 386 57.44 38.04 -6.79
N LEU A 387 56.72 37.58 -7.83
CA LEU A 387 57.28 37.52 -9.19
C LEU A 387 57.50 38.90 -9.78
N VAL A 388 56.63 39.89 -9.48
CA VAL A 388 56.84 41.29 -9.85
C VAL A 388 58.23 41.82 -9.31
N GLY A 389 58.48 41.55 -8.02
CA GLY A 389 59.75 41.90 -7.41
C GLY A 389 60.93 41.22 -8.10
N LEU A 390 60.77 39.94 -8.47
CA LEU A 390 61.82 39.21 -9.19
C LEU A 390 62.04 39.75 -10.63
N ALA A 391 60.95 40.12 -11.32
CA ALA A 391 61.03 40.72 -12.66
C ALA A 391 61.76 42.05 -12.63
N ILE A 392 61.43 42.93 -11.68
CA ILE A 392 62.12 44.18 -11.45
C ILE A 392 63.65 43.94 -11.21
N ALA A 393 63.98 42.97 -10.37
CA ALA A 393 65.36 42.64 -10.05
C ALA A 393 66.10 42.09 -11.26
N VAL A 394 65.48 41.34 -12.14
CA VAL A 394 66.08 40.78 -13.34
C VAL A 394 66.21 41.82 -14.45
N GLU A 395 65.28 42.76 -14.57
CA GLU A 395 65.37 43.87 -15.47
C GLU A 395 66.51 44.86 -15.07
N ASN A 396 66.74 45.01 -13.77
CA ASN A 396 67.75 45.92 -13.21
C ASN A 396 68.92 45.16 -12.56
N LEU A 397 69.32 44.04 -13.17
CA LEU A 397 70.26 43.08 -12.63
C LEU A 397 71.60 43.64 -12.15
N ASP A 398 72.21 44.45 -12.93
CA ASP A 398 73.55 45.02 -12.64
C ASP A 398 73.54 45.90 -11.38
N GLU A 399 72.54 46.74 -11.23
CA GLU A 399 72.37 47.57 -10.05
C GLU A 399 71.99 46.78 -8.79
N VAL A 400 71.17 45.73 -8.92
CA VAL A 400 70.78 44.83 -7.80
C VAL A 400 72.04 44.07 -7.31
N ILE A 401 72.87 43.56 -8.22
CA ILE A 401 74.07 42.82 -7.87
C ILE A 401 75.11 43.77 -7.21
N GLU A 402 75.28 44.99 -7.71
CA GLU A 402 76.20 45.98 -7.11
C GLU A 402 75.75 46.34 -5.71
N LEU A 403 74.39 46.58 -5.46
CA LEU A 403 73.83 46.91 -4.16
C LEU A 403 74.01 45.77 -3.16
N ILE A 404 73.81 44.53 -3.58
CA ILE A 404 73.96 43.34 -2.71
C ILE A 404 75.44 43.14 -2.33
N LYS A 405 76.42 43.38 -3.31
CA LYS A 405 77.85 43.23 -3.06
C LYS A 405 78.42 44.29 -2.16
N THR A 406 77.90 45.51 -2.18
CA THR A 406 78.34 46.64 -1.37
C THR A 406 77.74 46.67 0.06
N ALA A 407 76.71 45.95 0.30
CA ALA A 407 76.03 45.91 1.59
C ALA A 407 76.79 45.08 2.63
N PRO A 408 76.99 45.60 3.88
CA PRO A 408 77.80 44.96 4.90
C PRO A 408 77.12 43.70 5.51
N THR A 409 75.78 43.71 5.55
CA THR A 409 74.95 42.59 6.12
C THR A 409 73.76 42.28 5.16
N PRO A 410 73.22 41.06 5.22
CA PRO A 410 71.98 40.70 4.45
C PRO A 410 70.80 41.64 4.80
N GLN A 411 70.72 42.14 6.04
CA GLN A 411 69.68 43.08 6.44
C GLN A 411 69.88 44.47 5.77
N ASP A 412 71.13 44.99 5.73
CA ASP A 412 71.45 46.26 5.05
C ASP A 412 71.13 46.15 3.56
N ALA A 413 71.41 45.00 2.96
CA ALA A 413 71.04 44.75 1.57
C ALA A 413 69.53 44.80 1.33
N LYS A 414 68.75 44.15 2.22
CA LYS A 414 67.33 44.16 2.20
C LYS A 414 66.78 45.61 2.33
N ASP A 415 67.22 46.36 3.34
CA ASP A 415 66.76 47.72 3.64
C ASP A 415 67.11 48.66 2.47
N SER A 416 68.25 48.46 1.79
CA SER A 416 68.62 49.18 0.64
C SER A 416 67.77 48.87 -0.60
N LEU A 417 67.37 47.61 -0.79
CA LEU A 417 66.48 47.19 -1.89
C LEU A 417 65.09 47.77 -1.74
N VAL A 418 64.55 47.80 -0.52
CA VAL A 418 63.23 48.38 -0.17
C VAL A 418 63.28 49.90 -0.23
N GLY A 419 64.37 50.56 0.21
CA GLY A 419 64.48 52.01 0.24
C GLY A 419 64.60 52.66 -1.14
N LYS A 420 65.07 51.93 -2.14
CA LYS A 420 65.26 52.42 -3.52
C LYS A 420 63.97 52.30 -4.33
N ALA A 421 63.70 53.33 -5.15
CA ALA A 421 62.65 53.30 -6.17
C ALA A 421 63.24 52.72 -7.47
N TRP A 422 62.60 51.65 -7.99
CA TRP A 422 63.02 50.90 -9.14
C TRP A 422 62.18 51.22 -10.38
N PRO A 423 62.78 51.36 -11.58
CA PRO A 423 62.02 51.52 -12.82
C PRO A 423 61.11 50.29 -13.04
N ALA A 424 59.86 50.56 -13.30
CA ALA A 424 58.80 49.49 -13.35
C ALA A 424 57.76 49.78 -14.42
N ALA A 425 58.01 50.58 -15.41
CA ALA A 425 57.02 50.93 -16.44
C ALA A 425 56.50 49.69 -17.23
N SER A 426 57.35 48.66 -17.44
CA SER A 426 57.05 47.44 -18.16
C SER A 426 56.04 46.52 -17.43
N ILE A 427 55.90 46.73 -16.11
CA ILE A 427 55.07 45.86 -15.23
C ILE A 427 53.94 46.61 -14.52
N GLU A 428 53.64 47.86 -14.91
CA GLU A 428 52.59 48.68 -14.29
C GLU A 428 51.24 47.99 -14.33
N ASP A 429 50.86 47.32 -15.43
CA ASP A 429 49.56 46.60 -15.56
C ASP A 429 49.45 45.46 -14.52
N TRP A 430 50.55 44.75 -14.22
CA TRP A 430 50.56 43.66 -13.22
C TRP A 430 50.46 44.20 -11.79
N VAL A 431 51.16 45.31 -11.48
CA VAL A 431 51.05 45.97 -10.17
C VAL A 431 49.59 46.42 -9.93
N ASN A 432 48.90 46.97 -10.92
CA ASN A 432 47.52 47.39 -10.83
C ASN A 432 46.56 46.19 -10.63
N LEU A 433 46.88 45.03 -11.20
CA LEU A 433 46.09 43.80 -11.00
C LEU A 433 46.24 43.20 -9.60
N ILE A 434 47.44 43.34 -8.98
CA ILE A 434 47.69 42.89 -7.62
C ILE A 434 46.93 43.75 -6.61
N ASP A 435 46.71 45.05 -6.92
CA ASP A 435 45.91 46.04 -6.17
C ASP A 435 46.31 46.12 -4.68
N GLU A 436 47.59 46.24 -4.40
CA GLU A 436 48.09 46.48 -3.02
C GLU A 436 47.84 47.93 -2.62
N PRO A 437 47.15 48.19 -1.48
CA PRO A 437 46.68 49.54 -1.11
C PRO A 437 47.81 50.58 -1.02
N ASP A 438 49.01 50.17 -0.58
CA ASP A 438 50.13 51.06 -0.25
C ASP A 438 51.28 51.05 -1.29
N ARG A 439 51.13 50.32 -2.41
CA ARG A 439 52.17 50.09 -3.38
C ARG A 439 51.72 50.20 -4.84
N LYS A 440 51.75 51.41 -5.34
CA LYS A 440 51.39 51.71 -6.72
C LYS A 440 52.64 52.17 -7.49
N VAL A 441 52.67 52.05 -8.79
CA VAL A 441 53.70 52.65 -9.64
C VAL A 441 53.43 54.14 -9.67
N GLU A 442 54.35 54.95 -9.09
CA GLU A 442 54.36 56.42 -9.15
C GLU A 442 55.38 56.91 -10.12
N ASN A 443 55.03 57.63 -11.16
CA ASN A 443 55.88 58.15 -12.18
C ASN A 443 56.80 57.10 -12.86
N GLY A 444 56.27 55.85 -13.05
CA GLY A 444 57.03 54.72 -13.62
C GLY A 444 58.05 54.09 -12.64
N LEU A 445 58.04 54.44 -11.38
CA LEU A 445 58.90 53.90 -10.33
C LEU A 445 58.03 53.06 -9.31
N TYR A 446 58.63 51.97 -8.85
CA TYR A 446 58.00 51.06 -7.84
C TYR A 446 58.98 50.84 -6.67
N ARG A 447 58.44 50.73 -5.45
CA ARG A 447 59.26 50.39 -4.26
C ARG A 447 59.00 48.94 -3.88
N LEU A 448 60.01 48.16 -3.71
CA LEU A 448 59.95 46.75 -3.34
C LEU A 448 59.43 46.58 -1.91
N SER A 449 58.69 45.48 -1.69
CA SER A 449 58.31 45.06 -0.36
C SER A 449 59.43 44.28 0.33
N ASP A 450 59.25 44.11 1.67
CA ASP A 450 60.13 43.25 2.43
C ASP A 450 60.15 41.79 1.95
N ASP A 451 59.02 41.27 1.51
CA ASP A 451 58.91 39.90 0.97
C ASP A 451 59.54 39.80 -0.46
N GLN A 452 59.33 40.82 -1.27
CA GLN A 452 60.00 40.90 -2.56
C GLN A 452 61.56 41.03 -2.42
N ALA A 453 62.06 41.90 -1.52
CA ALA A 453 63.46 42.01 -1.23
C ALA A 453 64.09 40.72 -0.71
N LYS A 454 63.40 40.03 0.16
CA LYS A 454 63.77 38.70 0.68
C LYS A 454 63.83 37.66 -0.44
N ALA A 455 62.79 37.60 -1.30
CA ALA A 455 62.77 36.70 -2.46
C ALA A 455 63.89 36.96 -3.46
N ILE A 456 64.28 38.26 -3.63
CA ILE A 456 65.47 38.66 -4.47
C ILE A 456 66.75 38.14 -3.82
N LEU A 457 66.96 38.31 -2.54
CA LEU A 457 68.12 37.82 -1.81
C LEU A 457 68.26 36.30 -1.78
N ASP A 458 67.14 35.60 -1.77
CA ASP A 458 67.09 34.14 -1.83
C ASP A 458 67.26 33.56 -3.28
N LEU A 459 67.40 34.45 -4.30
CA LEU A 459 67.55 34.02 -5.68
C LEU A 459 68.91 33.30 -5.88
N LYS A 460 68.81 32.07 -6.42
CA LYS A 460 69.98 31.31 -6.84
C LYS A 460 70.51 31.85 -8.18
N LEU A 461 71.82 32.00 -8.31
CA LEU A 461 72.53 32.52 -9.58
C LEU A 461 72.06 31.77 -10.86
N GLN A 462 71.63 30.51 -10.74
CA GLN A 462 71.08 29.73 -11.86
C GLN A 462 69.80 30.31 -12.43
N ARG A 463 68.98 31.04 -11.65
CA ARG A 463 67.74 31.68 -12.06
C ARG A 463 67.92 33.06 -12.74
N LEU A 464 69.15 33.51 -12.96
CA LEU A 464 69.47 34.79 -13.61
C LEU A 464 69.67 34.61 -15.11
N THR A 465 69.46 33.44 -15.70
CA THR A 465 69.60 33.16 -17.13
C THR A 465 68.46 33.72 -17.95
N GLY A 466 68.68 34.01 -19.26
CA GLY A 466 67.56 34.50 -20.10
C GLY A 466 66.35 33.59 -20.19
N LEU A 467 66.55 32.26 -20.20
CA LEU A 467 65.46 31.28 -20.18
C LEU A 467 64.60 31.33 -18.90
N GLU A 468 65.17 31.71 -17.78
CA GLU A 468 64.41 31.83 -16.52
C GLU A 468 63.65 33.18 -16.46
N ARG A 469 64.13 34.22 -17.15
CA ARG A 469 63.41 35.49 -17.32
C ARG A 469 62.11 35.26 -18.08
N ASP A 470 62.18 34.53 -19.19
CA ASP A 470 61.05 34.22 -20.03
C ASP A 470 60.03 33.40 -19.21
N LYS A 471 60.48 32.45 -18.38
CA LYS A 471 59.55 31.68 -17.46
C LYS A 471 58.91 32.56 -16.42
N ILE A 472 59.57 33.51 -15.80
CA ILE A 472 59.00 34.45 -14.85
C ILE A 472 57.92 35.30 -15.52
N HIS A 473 58.18 35.75 -16.74
CA HIS A 473 57.25 36.51 -17.54
C HIS A 473 56.00 35.66 -17.90
N ASP A 474 56.19 34.43 -18.40
CA ASP A 474 55.12 33.51 -18.75
C ASP A 474 54.25 33.16 -17.51
N GLU A 475 54.89 32.92 -16.35
CA GLU A 475 54.20 32.69 -15.09
C GLU A 475 53.35 33.91 -14.64
N LEU A 476 53.91 35.15 -14.83
CA LEU A 476 53.20 36.38 -14.54
C LEU A 476 51.97 36.56 -15.46
N VAL A 477 52.09 36.26 -16.75
CA VAL A 477 51.02 36.36 -17.73
C VAL A 477 49.92 35.41 -17.33
N SER A 478 50.23 34.13 -17.03
CA SER A 478 49.26 33.13 -16.61
C SER A 478 48.56 33.54 -15.32
N LEU A 479 49.28 33.98 -14.30
CA LEU A 479 48.73 34.47 -13.06
C LEU A 479 47.83 35.70 -13.25
N GLY A 480 48.18 36.58 -14.18
CA GLY A 480 47.37 37.75 -14.51
C GLY A 480 46.06 37.39 -15.18
N GLU A 481 46.03 36.36 -16.01
CA GLU A 481 44.83 35.79 -16.60
C GLU A 481 43.97 35.18 -15.51
N ASP A 482 44.57 34.37 -14.61
CA ASP A 482 43.86 33.76 -13.45
C ASP A 482 43.26 34.82 -12.54
N ILE A 483 44.00 35.89 -12.18
CA ILE A 483 43.51 36.99 -11.34
C ILE A 483 42.32 37.70 -12.00
N LYS A 484 42.40 38.00 -13.33
CA LYS A 484 41.26 38.58 -14.07
C LYS A 484 40.05 37.69 -14.07
N GLU A 485 40.25 36.38 -14.24
CA GLU A 485 39.18 35.40 -14.20
C GLU A 485 38.53 35.36 -12.81
N PHE A 486 39.33 35.22 -11.73
CA PHE A 486 38.80 35.21 -10.36
C PHE A 486 38.03 36.51 -10.01
N LEU A 487 38.58 37.67 -10.41
CA LEU A 487 37.87 38.94 -10.23
C LEU A 487 36.56 38.99 -11.02
N SER A 488 36.53 38.42 -12.22
CA SER A 488 35.30 38.36 -13.03
C SER A 488 34.25 37.46 -12.42
N ILE A 489 34.67 36.34 -11.80
CA ILE A 489 33.77 35.41 -11.08
C ILE A 489 33.18 36.12 -9.86
N LEU A 490 33.98 36.80 -9.07
CA LEU A 490 33.54 37.53 -7.89
C LEU A 490 32.62 38.73 -8.20
N ALA A 491 32.79 39.34 -9.38
CA ALA A 491 31.98 40.49 -9.84
C ALA A 491 30.64 40.06 -10.45
N SER A 492 30.47 38.81 -10.92
CA SER A 492 29.26 38.36 -11.60
C SER A 492 28.69 37.11 -10.95
N ARG A 493 27.53 37.26 -10.34
CA ARG A 493 26.75 36.15 -9.79
C ARG A 493 26.39 35.12 -10.87
N GLU A 494 26.12 35.57 -12.08
CA GLU A 494 25.78 34.72 -13.20
C GLU A 494 26.94 33.76 -13.56
N LYS A 495 28.20 34.30 -13.59
CA LYS A 495 29.39 33.47 -13.80
C LYS A 495 29.61 32.46 -12.69
N LEU A 496 29.40 32.88 -11.43
CA LEU A 496 29.54 32.01 -10.27
C LEU A 496 28.52 30.85 -10.33
N TYR A 497 27.27 31.15 -10.72
CA TYR A 497 26.24 30.14 -10.92
C TYR A 497 26.49 29.24 -12.12
N GLY A 498 27.13 29.76 -13.18
CA GLY A 498 27.62 28.95 -14.30
C GLY A 498 28.64 27.89 -13.85
N ILE A 499 29.65 28.30 -13.07
CA ILE A 499 30.62 27.37 -12.49
C ILE A 499 29.97 26.34 -11.58
N MET A 500 29.05 26.77 -10.72
CA MET A 500 28.27 25.86 -9.83
C MET A 500 27.51 24.81 -10.65
N ARG A 501 26.84 25.22 -11.71
CA ARG A 501 26.12 24.33 -12.63
C ARG A 501 27.04 23.31 -13.29
N ASP A 502 28.19 23.76 -13.82
CA ASP A 502 29.16 22.88 -14.46
C ASP A 502 29.74 21.85 -13.50
N GLU A 503 30.02 22.25 -12.25
CA GLU A 503 30.47 21.34 -11.20
C GLU A 503 29.39 20.31 -10.82
N LEU A 504 28.12 20.73 -10.72
CA LEU A 504 26.98 19.83 -10.46
C LEU A 504 26.80 18.83 -11.62
N VAL A 505 26.83 19.29 -12.86
CA VAL A 505 26.71 18.44 -14.05
C VAL A 505 27.85 17.43 -14.10
N ALA A 506 29.09 17.85 -13.82
CA ALA A 506 30.25 16.95 -13.78
C ALA A 506 30.07 15.83 -12.73
N VAL A 507 29.52 16.15 -11.54
CA VAL A 507 29.22 15.15 -10.52
C VAL A 507 28.10 14.21 -11.00
N LYS A 508 27.06 14.73 -11.69
CA LYS A 508 26.02 13.92 -12.28
C LYS A 508 26.58 12.95 -13.31
N ASP A 509 27.38 13.43 -14.24
CA ASP A 509 27.91 12.62 -15.34
C ASP A 509 28.83 11.49 -14.83
N GLU A 510 29.53 11.72 -13.72
CA GLU A 510 30.48 10.75 -13.16
C GLU A 510 29.80 9.72 -12.25
N TYR A 511 28.77 10.12 -11.44
CA TYR A 511 28.23 9.28 -10.37
C TYR A 511 26.73 8.96 -10.49
N ALA A 512 25.99 9.57 -11.42
CA ALA A 512 24.57 9.28 -11.53
C ALA A 512 24.32 7.85 -12.03
N THR A 513 23.35 7.21 -11.41
CA THR A 513 22.89 5.87 -11.78
C THR A 513 21.37 5.91 -12.07
N PRO A 514 20.84 5.02 -12.88
CA PRO A 514 19.40 4.93 -13.10
C PRO A 514 18.64 4.79 -11.79
N ARG A 515 17.37 5.22 -11.80
CA ARG A 515 16.44 5.04 -10.69
C ARG A 515 16.24 3.54 -10.40
N LEU A 516 16.35 3.16 -9.13
CA LEU A 516 16.15 1.80 -8.65
C LEU A 516 14.70 1.56 -8.25
N THR A 517 14.10 2.50 -7.51
CA THR A 517 12.73 2.39 -7.01
C THR A 517 11.72 2.85 -8.07
N LYS A 518 10.78 2.00 -8.44
CA LYS A 518 9.69 2.33 -9.37
C LYS A 518 8.51 2.95 -8.61
N ILE A 519 7.89 3.99 -9.17
CA ILE A 519 6.67 4.59 -8.63
C ILE A 519 5.50 4.12 -9.49
N GLU A 520 4.48 3.52 -8.87
CA GLU A 520 3.27 3.07 -9.52
C GLU A 520 2.10 3.96 -9.13
N ASP A 521 1.34 4.42 -10.13
CA ASP A 521 0.17 5.26 -9.94
C ASP A 521 -1.05 4.40 -9.54
N ILE A 522 -0.92 3.72 -8.42
CA ILE A 522 -1.99 2.95 -7.81
C ILE A 522 -2.42 3.74 -6.57
N GLU A 523 -3.61 4.34 -6.62
CA GLU A 523 -4.23 4.82 -5.39
C GLU A 523 -4.42 3.65 -4.44
N TYR A 524 -3.79 3.74 -3.27
CA TYR A 524 -3.86 2.72 -2.23
C TYR A 524 -5.29 2.68 -1.63
N ASN A 525 -6.22 2.09 -2.37
CA ASN A 525 -7.46 1.56 -1.82
C ASN A 525 -7.20 0.10 -1.47
N GLN A 526 -7.05 -0.19 -0.17
CA GLN A 526 -7.04 -1.57 0.32
C GLN A 526 -8.40 -2.19 -0.01
N ASP A 527 -8.51 -2.78 -1.19
CA ASP A 527 -9.68 -3.59 -1.50
C ASP A 527 -9.56 -4.88 -0.71
N ILE A 528 -10.27 -4.92 0.44
CA ILE A 528 -10.37 -6.11 1.30
C ILE A 528 -10.82 -7.31 0.47
N GLU A 529 -11.46 -7.06 -0.64
CA GLU A 529 -11.96 -8.07 -1.55
C GLU A 529 -10.85 -8.84 -2.27
N SER A 530 -9.75 -8.17 -2.62
CA SER A 530 -8.58 -8.81 -3.25
C SER A 530 -7.84 -9.80 -2.33
N LEU A 531 -8.16 -9.78 -1.03
CA LEU A 531 -7.58 -10.68 -0.01
C LEU A 531 -8.40 -11.95 0.21
N ILE A 532 -9.57 -12.05 -0.43
CA ILE A 532 -10.53 -13.13 -0.19
C ILE A 532 -10.51 -14.10 -1.36
N GLN A 533 -10.25 -15.35 -1.06
CA GLN A 533 -10.29 -16.42 -2.05
C GLN A 533 -11.71 -16.56 -2.63
N ARG A 534 -11.81 -16.78 -3.96
CA ARG A 534 -13.07 -17.10 -4.63
C ARG A 534 -13.43 -18.55 -4.33
N GLU A 535 -14.50 -18.75 -3.59
CA GLU A 535 -15.04 -20.06 -3.22
C GLU A 535 -16.56 -20.04 -3.33
N GLU A 536 -17.12 -21.17 -3.73
CA GLU A 536 -18.56 -21.37 -3.70
C GLU A 536 -19.04 -21.58 -2.26
N MET A 537 -19.98 -20.77 -1.82
CA MET A 537 -20.56 -20.77 -0.48
C MET A 537 -22.04 -21.11 -0.51
N VAL A 538 -22.45 -21.97 0.40
CA VAL A 538 -23.86 -22.20 0.70
C VAL A 538 -24.31 -21.16 1.73
N VAL A 539 -25.20 -20.29 1.33
CA VAL A 539 -25.82 -19.29 2.22
C VAL A 539 -27.15 -19.85 2.72
N THR A 540 -27.31 -19.92 4.04
CA THR A 540 -28.52 -20.42 4.72
C THR A 540 -29.14 -19.30 5.52
N VAL A 541 -30.46 -19.13 5.38
CA VAL A 541 -31.27 -18.12 6.10
C VAL A 541 -32.43 -18.79 6.78
N THR A 542 -32.73 -18.43 8.04
CA THR A 542 -33.86 -18.94 8.81
C THR A 542 -34.99 -17.92 8.87
N GLU A 543 -36.20 -18.41 9.24
CA GLU A 543 -37.39 -17.57 9.45
C GLU A 543 -37.17 -16.53 10.56
N ALA A 544 -36.51 -16.92 11.65
CA ALA A 544 -36.13 -15.99 12.74
C ALA A 544 -35.07 -14.95 12.34
N GLY A 545 -34.61 -14.94 11.07
CA GLY A 545 -33.68 -13.95 10.53
C GLY A 545 -32.22 -14.22 10.87
N TYR A 546 -31.80 -15.47 11.10
CA TYR A 546 -30.40 -15.86 11.20
C TYR A 546 -29.84 -16.19 9.82
N ILE A 547 -28.61 -15.77 9.58
CA ILE A 547 -27.90 -16.03 8.32
C ILE A 547 -26.49 -16.53 8.59
N LYS A 548 -26.03 -17.44 7.76
CA LYS A 548 -24.64 -17.93 7.72
C LYS A 548 -24.21 -18.29 6.30
N ARG A 549 -22.90 -18.35 6.08
CA ARG A 549 -22.29 -18.97 4.91
C ARG A 549 -21.43 -20.15 5.32
N VAL A 550 -21.43 -21.19 4.50
CA VAL A 550 -20.62 -22.40 4.71
C VAL A 550 -19.99 -22.76 3.38
N PRO A 551 -18.69 -23.10 3.32
CA PRO A 551 -18.06 -23.56 2.08
C PRO A 551 -18.80 -24.77 1.51
N LEU A 552 -19.02 -24.80 0.19
CA LEU A 552 -19.76 -25.90 -0.47
C LEU A 552 -19.09 -27.26 -0.23
N ASN A 553 -17.76 -27.30 -0.18
CA ASN A 553 -16.99 -28.53 0.10
C ASN A 553 -17.20 -29.11 1.52
N ALA A 554 -17.74 -28.33 2.46
CA ALA A 554 -18.10 -28.84 3.79
C ALA A 554 -19.33 -29.79 3.77
N TYR A 555 -20.10 -29.75 2.68
CA TYR A 555 -21.23 -30.64 2.43
C TYR A 555 -20.75 -31.79 1.53
N LYS A 556 -20.36 -32.92 2.15
CA LYS A 556 -20.02 -34.14 1.38
C LYS A 556 -21.29 -34.67 0.69
N ALA A 557 -21.22 -34.95 -0.60
CA ALA A 557 -22.26 -35.66 -1.33
C ALA A 557 -22.56 -37.03 -0.67
N GLN A 558 -23.82 -37.33 -0.39
CA GLN A 558 -24.24 -38.61 0.15
C GLN A 558 -24.99 -39.40 -0.93
N ARG A 559 -24.72 -40.71 -1.01
CA ARG A 559 -25.43 -41.61 -1.91
C ARG A 559 -26.90 -41.74 -1.53
N ARG A 560 -27.77 -42.13 -2.48
CA ARG A 560 -29.20 -42.37 -2.27
C ARG A 560 -29.40 -43.29 -1.05
N GLY A 561 -30.30 -42.92 -0.11
CA GLY A 561 -30.58 -43.66 1.12
C GLY A 561 -29.76 -43.27 2.34
N GLY A 562 -28.87 -42.26 2.27
CA GLY A 562 -28.13 -41.74 3.41
C GLY A 562 -29.05 -41.02 4.41
N LYS A 563 -28.75 -41.12 5.73
CA LYS A 563 -29.36 -40.28 6.76
C LYS A 563 -28.93 -38.84 6.53
N GLY A 564 -29.81 -37.93 6.07
CA GLY A 564 -29.56 -36.52 5.92
C GLY A 564 -28.88 -35.90 7.13
N LYS A 565 -27.96 -34.90 6.89
CA LYS A 565 -27.38 -34.13 7.98
C LYS A 565 -28.23 -32.90 8.24
N SER A 566 -28.42 -32.53 9.51
CA SER A 566 -29.08 -31.28 9.90
C SER A 566 -28.29 -30.10 9.31
N GLY A 567 -28.94 -29.26 8.50
CA GLY A 567 -28.33 -28.10 7.87
C GLY A 567 -28.09 -26.94 8.82
N MET A 568 -28.71 -26.97 10.02
CA MET A 568 -28.56 -25.93 11.03
C MET A 568 -29.18 -26.42 12.36
N THR A 569 -28.53 -26.07 13.48
CA THR A 569 -29.16 -26.23 14.80
C THR A 569 -30.05 -25.01 15.04
N THR A 570 -31.36 -25.21 15.00
CA THR A 570 -32.39 -24.19 15.26
C THR A 570 -32.94 -24.30 16.68
N LYS A 571 -33.52 -23.23 17.22
CA LYS A 571 -34.40 -23.33 18.41
C LYS A 571 -35.68 -24.05 18.00
N GLU A 572 -36.43 -24.55 18.94
CA GLU A 572 -37.61 -25.39 18.71
C GLU A 572 -38.68 -24.77 17.75
N GLU A 573 -38.62 -23.47 17.45
CA GLU A 573 -39.56 -22.75 16.57
C GLU A 573 -38.93 -22.09 15.34
N ASP A 574 -37.64 -22.33 15.02
CA ASP A 574 -36.93 -21.68 13.90
C ASP A 574 -36.58 -22.72 12.82
N PHE A 575 -36.70 -22.36 11.53
CA PHE A 575 -36.39 -23.24 10.40
C PHE A 575 -35.78 -22.48 9.23
N VAL A 576 -35.10 -23.22 8.35
CA VAL A 576 -34.46 -22.65 7.18
C VAL A 576 -35.50 -22.25 6.12
N THR A 577 -35.58 -20.99 5.76
CA THR A 577 -36.52 -20.49 4.75
C THR A 577 -35.84 -20.30 3.38
N ARG A 578 -34.55 -20.05 3.35
CA ARG A 578 -33.80 -19.86 2.08
C ARG A 578 -32.42 -20.49 2.16
N LEU A 579 -32.06 -21.15 1.07
CA LEU A 579 -30.74 -21.72 0.83
C LEU A 579 -30.35 -21.42 -0.62
N PHE A 580 -29.18 -20.92 -0.84
CA PHE A 580 -28.65 -20.69 -2.18
C PHE A 580 -27.12 -20.76 -2.19
N VAL A 581 -26.56 -21.13 -3.35
CA VAL A 581 -25.13 -21.15 -3.60
C VAL A 581 -24.72 -19.84 -4.28
N ALA A 582 -23.62 -19.27 -3.83
CA ALA A 582 -23.04 -18.06 -4.43
C ALA A 582 -21.53 -17.98 -4.13
N SER A 583 -20.77 -17.39 -5.04
CA SER A 583 -19.34 -17.11 -4.82
C SER A 583 -19.16 -16.14 -3.64
N THR A 584 -18.02 -16.23 -2.96
CA THR A 584 -17.62 -15.27 -1.91
C THR A 584 -17.73 -13.80 -2.36
N HIS A 585 -17.52 -13.52 -3.65
CA HIS A 585 -17.50 -12.17 -4.21
C HIS A 585 -18.87 -11.69 -4.70
N THR A 586 -19.83 -12.60 -4.85
CA THR A 586 -21.18 -12.27 -5.34
C THR A 586 -21.86 -11.23 -4.44
N PRO A 587 -22.30 -10.09 -4.98
CA PRO A 587 -23.08 -9.12 -4.23
C PRO A 587 -24.52 -9.63 -4.06
N VAL A 588 -25.06 -9.47 -2.84
CA VAL A 588 -26.42 -9.90 -2.48
C VAL A 588 -27.20 -8.68 -2.00
N LEU A 589 -28.42 -8.54 -2.52
CA LEU A 589 -29.40 -7.56 -2.10
C LEU A 589 -30.36 -8.17 -1.08
N PHE A 590 -30.61 -7.45 -0.01
CA PHE A 590 -31.55 -7.81 1.06
C PHE A 590 -32.66 -6.78 1.08
N PHE A 591 -33.88 -7.18 0.78
CA PHE A 591 -35.04 -6.32 0.75
C PHE A 591 -35.88 -6.52 2.02
N SER A 592 -36.19 -5.42 2.67
CA SER A 592 -37.01 -5.46 3.90
C SER A 592 -38.50 -5.31 3.62
N ASN A 593 -39.33 -5.79 4.59
CA ASN A 593 -40.75 -5.60 4.59
C ASN A 593 -41.20 -4.13 4.54
N LYS A 594 -40.31 -3.18 4.88
CA LYS A 594 -40.51 -1.73 4.81
C LYS A 594 -40.15 -1.11 3.48
N GLY A 595 -39.75 -1.92 2.49
CA GLY A 595 -39.33 -1.45 1.15
C GLY A 595 -37.96 -0.81 1.09
N ILE A 596 -37.07 -1.15 2.03
CA ILE A 596 -35.67 -0.73 2.02
C ILE A 596 -34.81 -1.87 1.47
N VAL A 597 -33.76 -1.54 0.72
CA VAL A 597 -32.77 -2.49 0.22
C VAL A 597 -31.41 -2.24 0.84
N TYR A 598 -30.74 -3.31 1.24
CA TYR A 598 -29.35 -3.33 1.70
C TYR A 598 -28.51 -4.17 0.76
N LYS A 599 -27.25 -3.85 0.58
CA LYS A 599 -26.30 -4.59 -0.27
C LYS A 599 -25.13 -5.08 0.58
N MET A 600 -24.78 -6.35 0.44
CA MET A 600 -23.62 -6.94 1.09
C MET A 600 -23.05 -8.04 0.21
N LYS A 601 -21.70 -8.17 0.14
CA LYS A 601 -21.05 -9.29 -0.54
C LYS A 601 -21.03 -10.52 0.35
N VAL A 602 -21.09 -11.72 -0.24
CA VAL A 602 -21.18 -13.00 0.50
C VAL A 602 -20.05 -13.18 1.50
N TYR A 603 -18.82 -12.72 1.17
CA TYR A 603 -17.68 -12.84 2.09
C TYR A 603 -17.86 -12.07 3.42
N LYS A 604 -18.75 -11.09 3.48
CA LYS A 604 -19.07 -10.33 4.72
C LYS A 604 -20.08 -11.05 5.60
N LEU A 605 -20.76 -12.08 5.08
CA LEU A 605 -21.66 -12.89 5.86
C LEU A 605 -20.88 -13.76 6.87
N PRO A 606 -21.45 -14.10 8.03
CA PRO A 606 -20.77 -14.89 9.04
C PRO A 606 -20.45 -16.30 8.53
N LEU A 607 -19.18 -16.67 8.61
CA LEU A 607 -18.73 -18.03 8.34
C LEU A 607 -19.19 -18.94 9.48
N GLY A 608 -19.72 -20.11 9.16
CA GLY A 608 -20.19 -21.09 10.13
C GLY A 608 -19.90 -22.52 9.70
N SER A 609 -20.01 -23.46 10.65
CA SER A 609 -20.07 -24.88 10.33
C SER A 609 -21.48 -25.24 9.82
N PRO A 610 -21.66 -26.39 9.12
CA PRO A 610 -22.98 -26.84 8.69
C PRO A 610 -24.04 -26.87 9.82
N THR A 611 -23.64 -27.18 11.05
CA THR A 611 -24.53 -27.27 12.21
C THR A 611 -24.66 -25.97 13.01
N SER A 612 -23.85 -24.94 12.77
CA SER A 612 -23.90 -23.69 13.55
C SER A 612 -25.18 -22.87 13.28
N LYS A 613 -25.58 -22.05 14.25
CA LYS A 613 -26.82 -21.24 14.20
C LYS A 613 -26.74 -20.01 13.33
N GLY A 614 -25.53 -19.51 12.99
CA GLY A 614 -25.32 -18.23 12.29
C GLY A 614 -25.50 -16.99 13.18
N LYS A 615 -25.66 -15.81 12.56
CA LYS A 615 -25.90 -14.53 13.25
C LYS A 615 -27.18 -13.88 12.75
N PRO A 616 -27.94 -13.18 13.62
CA PRO A 616 -29.14 -12.50 13.21
C PRO A 616 -28.84 -11.30 12.30
N PHE A 617 -29.78 -11.00 11.36
CA PHE A 617 -29.65 -9.87 10.44
C PHE A 617 -29.45 -8.52 11.12
N ILE A 618 -30.04 -8.32 12.31
CA ILE A 618 -29.90 -7.07 13.06
C ILE A 618 -28.44 -6.76 13.46
N ASN A 619 -27.57 -7.77 13.53
CA ASN A 619 -26.17 -7.61 13.83
C ASN A 619 -25.32 -7.34 12.56
N LEU A 620 -25.91 -7.48 11.38
CA LEU A 620 -25.22 -7.35 10.08
C LEU A 620 -25.72 -6.15 9.29
N LEU A 621 -27.00 -5.83 9.40
CA LEU A 621 -27.68 -4.76 8.69
C LEU A 621 -28.29 -3.77 9.70
N PRO A 622 -28.31 -2.47 9.38
CA PRO A 622 -28.87 -1.43 10.25
C PRO A 622 -30.42 -1.43 10.22
N LEU A 623 -31.03 -2.55 10.63
CA LEU A 623 -32.47 -2.72 10.64
C LEU A 623 -33.11 -1.92 11.78
N VAL A 624 -34.25 -1.28 11.51
CA VAL A 624 -35.04 -0.60 12.54
C VAL A 624 -36.05 -1.54 13.19
N GLN A 625 -36.57 -1.18 14.34
CA GLN A 625 -37.53 -2.02 15.09
C GLN A 625 -38.71 -2.42 14.22
N GLY A 626 -39.02 -3.73 14.19
CA GLY A 626 -40.11 -4.32 13.40
C GLY A 626 -39.81 -4.44 11.91
N GLU A 627 -38.55 -4.25 11.49
CA GLU A 627 -38.09 -4.48 10.12
C GLU A 627 -37.52 -5.89 9.98
N THR A 628 -38.01 -6.64 8.98
CA THR A 628 -37.56 -7.99 8.64
C THR A 628 -37.19 -8.10 7.17
N ILE A 629 -36.29 -9.01 6.83
CA ILE A 629 -35.88 -9.25 5.44
C ILE A 629 -36.87 -10.19 4.80
N THR A 630 -37.55 -9.75 3.74
CA THR A 630 -38.57 -10.50 3.01
C THR A 630 -38.08 -11.12 1.72
N ALA A 631 -37.12 -10.47 1.06
CA ALA A 631 -36.53 -10.99 -0.18
C ALA A 631 -35.03 -10.87 -0.18
N ILE A 632 -34.35 -11.86 -0.75
CA ILE A 632 -32.90 -11.91 -0.92
C ILE A 632 -32.62 -12.25 -2.37
N MET A 633 -31.73 -11.50 -3.02
CA MET A 633 -31.43 -11.67 -4.43
C MET A 633 -29.94 -11.55 -4.69
N LYS A 634 -29.39 -12.45 -5.50
CA LYS A 634 -28.02 -12.34 -6.02
C LYS A 634 -27.99 -11.32 -7.15
N LEU A 635 -26.97 -10.46 -7.17
CA LEU A 635 -26.67 -9.61 -8.30
C LEU A 635 -25.58 -10.28 -9.18
N PRO A 636 -25.61 -10.05 -10.50
CA PRO A 636 -24.46 -10.35 -11.35
C PRO A 636 -23.19 -9.68 -10.80
N GLU A 637 -22.05 -10.33 -10.93
CA GLU A 637 -20.78 -9.77 -10.50
C GLU A 637 -20.30 -8.64 -11.43
N ASN A 638 -20.58 -8.76 -12.76
CA ASN A 638 -20.32 -7.70 -13.73
C ASN A 638 -21.48 -6.73 -13.80
N GLU A 639 -21.22 -5.44 -13.68
CA GLU A 639 -22.26 -4.40 -13.80
C GLU A 639 -22.89 -4.34 -15.20
N ALA A 640 -22.13 -4.68 -16.26
CA ALA A 640 -22.65 -4.75 -17.63
C ALA A 640 -23.81 -5.75 -17.79
N ASP A 641 -23.80 -6.85 -17.05
CA ASP A 641 -24.86 -7.86 -17.09
C ASP A 641 -26.16 -7.35 -16.44
N CYS A 642 -26.12 -6.24 -15.72
CA CYS A 642 -27.28 -5.61 -15.08
C CYS A 642 -28.03 -4.63 -16.01
N GLU A 643 -27.45 -4.18 -17.12
CA GLU A 643 -28.00 -3.09 -17.95
C GLU A 643 -29.36 -3.44 -18.57
N ASN A 644 -29.53 -4.69 -19.00
CA ASN A 644 -30.76 -5.15 -19.69
C ASN A 644 -31.76 -5.80 -18.75
N LEU A 645 -31.48 -5.89 -17.46
CA LEU A 645 -32.34 -6.53 -16.48
C LEU A 645 -33.20 -5.51 -15.74
N SER A 646 -34.44 -5.91 -15.51
CA SER A 646 -35.39 -5.18 -14.66
C SER A 646 -35.68 -5.97 -13.39
N ILE A 647 -36.10 -5.24 -12.38
CA ILE A 647 -36.50 -5.80 -11.09
C ILE A 647 -37.96 -5.43 -10.80
N ALA A 648 -38.78 -6.43 -10.48
CA ALA A 648 -40.17 -6.27 -10.10
C ALA A 648 -40.35 -6.43 -8.60
N PHE A 649 -41.20 -5.60 -8.03
CA PHE A 649 -41.60 -5.59 -6.61
C PHE A 649 -43.07 -5.83 -6.47
N ALA A 650 -43.49 -6.74 -5.57
CA ALA A 650 -44.91 -7.01 -5.27
C ALA A 650 -45.21 -6.79 -3.79
N THR A 651 -46.33 -6.17 -3.49
CA THR A 651 -46.80 -5.90 -2.12
C THR A 651 -47.98 -6.76 -1.73
N ALA A 652 -48.21 -6.92 -0.42
CA ALA A 652 -49.31 -7.68 0.13
C ALA A 652 -50.70 -7.17 -0.35
N LYS A 653 -50.84 -5.86 -0.52
CA LYS A 653 -52.09 -5.26 -1.05
C LYS A 653 -52.26 -5.36 -2.56
N GLY A 654 -51.38 -6.08 -3.24
CA GLY A 654 -51.45 -6.37 -4.67
C GLY A 654 -50.95 -5.24 -5.58
N ASN A 655 -50.14 -4.31 -5.07
CA ASN A 655 -49.44 -3.33 -5.90
C ASN A 655 -48.16 -3.95 -6.47
N ILE A 656 -47.79 -3.53 -7.66
CA ILE A 656 -46.60 -3.98 -8.37
C ILE A 656 -45.83 -2.80 -8.95
N ARG A 657 -44.52 -2.96 -9.04
CA ARG A 657 -43.63 -1.94 -9.58
C ARG A 657 -42.47 -2.59 -10.28
N ARG A 658 -41.96 -1.94 -11.36
CA ARG A 658 -40.81 -2.36 -12.12
C ARG A 658 -39.77 -1.23 -12.19
N ASN A 659 -38.50 -1.52 -11.94
CA ASN A 659 -37.36 -0.60 -12.09
C ASN A 659 -36.25 -1.27 -12.88
N SER A 660 -35.31 -0.46 -13.41
CA SER A 660 -34.04 -0.99 -13.90
C SER A 660 -33.21 -1.56 -12.74
N LEU A 661 -32.53 -2.67 -12.97
CA LEU A 661 -31.63 -3.28 -11.96
C LEU A 661 -30.46 -2.35 -11.64
N MET A 662 -30.04 -1.51 -12.61
CA MET A 662 -28.98 -0.50 -12.43
C MET A 662 -29.27 0.48 -11.26
N ASP A 663 -30.55 0.74 -10.95
CA ASP A 663 -30.93 1.57 -9.79
C ASP A 663 -30.42 1.01 -8.45
N PHE A 664 -30.10 -0.28 -8.38
CA PHE A 664 -29.72 -1.03 -7.17
C PHE A 664 -28.28 -1.55 -7.19
N VAL A 665 -27.51 -1.26 -8.21
CA VAL A 665 -26.07 -1.60 -8.26
C VAL A 665 -25.31 -0.83 -7.19
N ASN A 666 -25.61 0.47 -7.00
CA ASN A 666 -24.98 1.34 -6.01
C ASN A 666 -25.94 1.57 -4.81
N VAL A 667 -25.79 0.74 -3.77
CA VAL A 667 -26.51 0.86 -2.49
C VAL A 667 -25.53 1.16 -1.38
N GLN A 668 -25.77 2.23 -0.63
CA GLN A 668 -24.95 2.62 0.52
C GLN A 668 -25.16 1.68 1.72
N SER A 669 -24.22 1.67 2.67
CA SER A 669 -24.24 0.79 3.85
C SER A 669 -25.46 1.01 4.78
N ASN A 670 -26.03 2.22 4.79
CA ASN A 670 -27.23 2.58 5.56
C ASN A 670 -28.55 2.17 4.88
N GLY A 671 -28.50 1.50 3.73
CA GLY A 671 -29.64 1.11 2.94
C GLY A 671 -30.16 2.20 2.00
N LYS A 672 -31.06 1.82 1.10
CA LYS A 672 -31.66 2.66 0.07
C LYS A 672 -33.14 2.34 -0.05
N ILE A 673 -34.01 3.32 -0.21
CA ILE A 673 -35.44 3.05 -0.48
C ILE A 673 -35.56 2.35 -1.83
N ALA A 674 -36.08 1.12 -1.81
CA ALA A 674 -36.38 0.34 -3.02
C ALA A 674 -37.79 0.66 -3.55
N MET A 675 -38.78 0.71 -2.67
CA MET A 675 -40.16 1.04 -3.01
C MET A 675 -40.84 1.75 -1.83
N LYS A 676 -41.57 2.81 -2.09
CA LYS A 676 -42.44 3.41 -1.06
C LYS A 676 -43.67 2.52 -0.88
N LEU A 677 -44.03 2.22 0.34
CA LEU A 677 -45.20 1.42 0.70
C LEU A 677 -46.32 2.31 1.22
N ASP A 678 -47.58 1.90 0.97
CA ASP A 678 -48.76 2.51 1.59
C ASP A 678 -48.84 2.11 3.05
N GLU A 679 -49.58 2.85 3.88
CA GLU A 679 -49.76 2.55 5.29
C GLU A 679 -50.39 1.16 5.50
N GLY A 680 -49.75 0.32 6.29
CA GLY A 680 -50.15 -1.07 6.54
C GLY A 680 -49.93 -2.04 5.38
N ASP A 681 -49.15 -1.67 4.33
CA ASP A 681 -48.71 -2.56 3.28
C ASP A 681 -47.32 -3.13 3.56
N LYS A 682 -46.97 -4.27 2.98
CA LYS A 682 -45.67 -4.94 3.14
C LYS A 682 -45.18 -5.38 1.79
N LEU A 683 -43.86 -5.29 1.60
CA LEU A 683 -43.17 -5.91 0.45
C LEU A 683 -43.15 -7.42 0.65
N ILE A 684 -43.69 -8.18 -0.32
CA ILE A 684 -43.81 -9.65 -0.25
C ILE A 684 -42.68 -10.32 -1.01
N ASN A 685 -42.45 -9.91 -2.25
CA ASN A 685 -41.47 -10.54 -3.09
C ASN A 685 -40.80 -9.55 -4.06
N VAL A 686 -39.61 -9.92 -4.46
CA VAL A 686 -38.79 -9.17 -5.43
C VAL A 686 -38.16 -10.19 -6.39
N ALA A 687 -38.27 -9.96 -7.70
CA ALA A 687 -37.73 -10.86 -8.71
C ALA A 687 -37.13 -10.09 -9.88
N LEU A 688 -36.14 -10.70 -10.54
CA LEU A 688 -35.58 -10.22 -11.82
C LEU A 688 -36.58 -10.57 -12.93
N CYS A 689 -36.72 -9.67 -13.88
CA CYS A 689 -37.56 -9.87 -15.06
C CYS A 689 -37.01 -9.11 -16.27
N ASP A 690 -37.33 -9.59 -17.44
CA ASP A 690 -37.10 -8.92 -18.74
C ASP A 690 -38.42 -8.74 -19.48
N ASP A 691 -38.39 -8.09 -20.64
CA ASP A 691 -39.59 -7.82 -21.45
C ASP A 691 -40.23 -9.10 -22.04
N GLY A 692 -39.46 -10.19 -22.17
CA GLY A 692 -39.92 -11.49 -22.62
C GLY A 692 -40.59 -12.35 -21.53
N ASN A 693 -40.90 -11.76 -20.37
CA ASN A 693 -41.48 -12.50 -19.23
C ASN A 693 -42.93 -12.08 -18.98
N ASP A 694 -43.64 -12.94 -18.25
CA ASP A 694 -44.92 -12.65 -17.58
C ASP A 694 -44.77 -12.65 -16.07
N ILE A 695 -45.54 -11.84 -15.38
CA ILE A 695 -45.68 -11.86 -13.92
C ILE A 695 -46.97 -12.55 -13.55
N MET A 696 -46.87 -13.50 -12.61
CA MET A 696 -47.98 -14.13 -11.96
C MET A 696 -48.04 -13.74 -10.48
N LEU A 697 -49.13 -13.13 -10.03
CA LEU A 697 -49.41 -12.85 -8.62
C LEU A 697 -50.41 -13.87 -8.11
N ALA A 698 -50.12 -14.53 -6.99
CA ALA A 698 -51.04 -15.46 -6.33
C ALA A 698 -51.48 -14.91 -4.97
N ALA A 699 -52.78 -15.05 -4.67
CA ALA A 699 -53.39 -14.57 -3.46
C ALA A 699 -53.71 -15.73 -2.49
N LYS A 700 -53.76 -15.43 -1.21
CA LYS A 700 -54.05 -16.34 -0.13
C LYS A 700 -55.39 -17.07 -0.30
N SER A 701 -56.38 -16.39 -0.92
CA SER A 701 -57.68 -16.93 -1.25
C SER A 701 -57.71 -17.96 -2.38
N GLY A 702 -56.54 -18.33 -2.95
CA GLY A 702 -56.45 -19.27 -4.05
C GLY A 702 -56.76 -18.63 -5.43
N LYS A 703 -56.78 -17.32 -5.56
CA LYS A 703 -56.86 -16.58 -6.81
C LYS A 703 -55.45 -16.20 -7.33
N CYS A 704 -55.32 -16.03 -8.64
CA CYS A 704 -54.11 -15.54 -9.26
C CYS A 704 -54.41 -14.70 -10.49
N ILE A 705 -53.42 -13.87 -10.88
CA ILE A 705 -53.49 -13.12 -12.14
C ILE A 705 -52.12 -13.23 -12.86
N ARG A 706 -52.13 -13.42 -14.17
CA ARG A 706 -50.96 -13.43 -15.03
C ARG A 706 -51.07 -12.31 -16.07
N PHE A 707 -50.03 -11.51 -16.21
CA PHE A 707 -49.93 -10.40 -17.20
C PHE A 707 -48.49 -10.23 -17.65
N ALA A 708 -48.31 -9.66 -18.86
CA ALA A 708 -46.98 -9.43 -19.45
C ALA A 708 -46.20 -8.37 -18.65
N VAL A 709 -44.87 -8.55 -18.55
CA VAL A 709 -43.99 -7.56 -17.93
C VAL A 709 -44.02 -6.23 -18.71
N GLU A 710 -44.23 -6.27 -20.02
CA GLU A 710 -44.40 -5.09 -20.87
C GLU A 710 -45.55 -4.18 -20.46
N ASP A 711 -46.60 -4.74 -19.84
CA ASP A 711 -47.73 -3.97 -19.29
C ASP A 711 -47.30 -3.08 -18.07
N LEU A 712 -46.08 -3.30 -17.54
CA LEU A 712 -45.51 -2.53 -16.46
C LEU A 712 -44.48 -1.54 -17.02
N ARG A 713 -44.77 -0.26 -16.94
CA ARG A 713 -43.79 0.75 -17.20
C ARG A 713 -42.56 0.64 -16.28
N VAL A 714 -41.37 0.90 -16.79
CA VAL A 714 -40.18 1.07 -15.96
C VAL A 714 -40.25 2.42 -15.24
N PHE A 715 -40.19 2.41 -13.93
CA PHE A 715 -40.23 3.62 -13.13
C PHE A 715 -38.83 4.23 -12.99
N VAL A 716 -38.68 5.51 -13.33
CA VAL A 716 -37.43 6.26 -13.25
C VAL A 716 -37.08 6.65 -11.81
N GLY A 717 -37.84 6.59 -10.86
CA GLY A 717 -37.57 6.93 -9.46
C GLY A 717 -38.06 5.84 -8.51
N ARG A 718 -37.66 5.90 -7.24
CA ARG A 718 -37.92 4.87 -6.24
C ARG A 718 -39.03 5.24 -5.25
N ASN A 719 -39.54 6.45 -5.29
CA ASN A 719 -40.46 7.02 -4.30
C ASN A 719 -41.96 6.83 -4.62
N SER A 720 -42.35 5.91 -5.53
CA SER A 720 -43.75 5.63 -5.83
C SER A 720 -44.16 4.27 -5.25
N THR A 721 -45.45 4.11 -4.98
CA THR A 721 -46.09 2.88 -4.48
C THR A 721 -46.40 1.87 -5.60
N GLY A 722 -46.03 2.19 -6.86
CA GLY A 722 -46.27 1.33 -8.02
C GLY A 722 -47.66 1.49 -8.60
N VAL A 723 -48.14 0.43 -9.23
CA VAL A 723 -49.45 0.33 -9.88
C VAL A 723 -50.17 -0.95 -9.38
N ARG A 724 -51.50 -0.98 -9.49
CA ARG A 724 -52.26 -2.17 -9.11
C ARG A 724 -51.96 -3.33 -10.05
N GLY A 725 -51.48 -4.44 -9.47
CA GLY A 725 -51.26 -5.71 -10.15
C GLY A 725 -52.50 -6.61 -10.14
N ILE A 726 -53.12 -6.80 -8.96
CA ILE A 726 -54.34 -7.58 -8.76
C ILE A 726 -55.32 -6.79 -7.90
N LYS A 727 -56.64 -6.98 -8.13
CA LYS A 727 -57.71 -6.44 -7.29
C LYS A 727 -58.15 -7.50 -6.30
N LEU A 728 -57.72 -7.36 -5.05
CA LEU A 728 -58.08 -8.23 -3.93
C LEU A 728 -59.45 -7.89 -3.37
N GLN A 729 -60.11 -8.82 -2.70
CA GLN A 729 -61.45 -8.67 -2.04
C GLN A 729 -61.30 -8.91 -0.55
N GLY A 730 -61.86 -8.02 0.28
CA GLY A 730 -61.85 -8.14 1.76
C GLY A 730 -60.40 -8.04 2.29
N ASP A 731 -60.01 -8.92 3.20
CA ASP A 731 -58.72 -9.02 3.86
C ASP A 731 -57.74 -9.97 3.16
N ASP A 732 -57.97 -10.25 1.85
CA ASP A 732 -57.10 -11.10 1.04
C ASP A 732 -55.77 -10.43 0.78
N GLU A 733 -54.68 -11.21 0.75
CA GLU A 733 -53.34 -10.75 0.57
C GLU A 733 -52.65 -11.53 -0.58
N VAL A 734 -51.73 -10.84 -1.32
CA VAL A 734 -50.80 -11.53 -2.21
C VAL A 734 -49.73 -12.22 -1.36
N ILE A 735 -49.51 -13.51 -1.67
CA ILE A 735 -48.56 -14.36 -0.94
C ILE A 735 -47.30 -14.64 -1.75
N SER A 736 -47.36 -14.61 -3.07
CA SER A 736 -46.20 -14.86 -3.95
C SER A 736 -46.32 -14.11 -5.26
N MET A 737 -45.12 -13.80 -5.83
CA MET A 737 -44.96 -13.30 -7.18
C MET A 737 -43.99 -14.24 -7.90
N SER A 738 -44.39 -14.69 -9.09
CA SER A 738 -43.57 -15.55 -9.95
C SER A 738 -43.32 -14.86 -11.29
N VAL A 739 -42.14 -15.07 -11.86
CA VAL A 739 -41.82 -14.65 -13.22
C VAL A 739 -41.85 -15.89 -14.10
N LEU A 740 -42.59 -15.83 -15.19
CA LEU A 740 -42.81 -16.92 -16.15
C LEU A 740 -42.38 -16.50 -17.54
N LYS A 741 -41.99 -17.43 -18.38
CA LYS A 741 -41.77 -17.17 -19.81
C LYS A 741 -43.04 -16.70 -20.50
N HIS A 742 -42.94 -15.67 -21.33
CA HIS A 742 -44.12 -15.19 -22.09
C HIS A 742 -44.60 -16.24 -23.11
N CYS A 743 -45.90 -16.45 -23.13
CA CYS A 743 -46.53 -17.39 -24.05
C CYS A 743 -47.23 -16.66 -25.23
N THR A 744 -46.67 -16.82 -26.43
CA THR A 744 -47.19 -16.23 -27.66
C THR A 744 -48.33 -17.04 -28.30
N ALA A 745 -48.62 -18.27 -27.80
CA ALA A 745 -49.65 -19.13 -28.35
C ALA A 745 -51.08 -18.62 -28.07
N SER A 746 -51.98 -18.75 -29.04
CA SER A 746 -53.39 -18.38 -28.87
C SER A 746 -54.11 -19.24 -27.83
N VAL A 747 -55.31 -18.84 -27.43
CA VAL A 747 -56.07 -19.60 -26.42
C VAL A 747 -56.42 -20.98 -26.97
N GLU A 748 -56.81 -21.06 -28.25
CA GLU A 748 -57.19 -22.31 -28.89
C GLU A 748 -56.00 -23.26 -29.06
N GLU A 749 -54.80 -22.72 -29.37
CA GLU A 749 -53.53 -23.49 -29.47
C GLU A 749 -53.12 -24.05 -28.11
N ARG A 750 -53.26 -23.28 -27.04
CA ARG A 750 -52.97 -23.74 -25.66
C ARG A 750 -53.92 -24.81 -25.19
N ASP A 751 -55.23 -24.64 -25.50
CA ASP A 751 -56.25 -25.64 -25.12
C ASP A 751 -56.02 -26.97 -25.87
N GLU A 752 -55.60 -26.88 -27.15
CA GLU A 752 -55.21 -28.06 -27.91
C GLU A 752 -53.95 -28.71 -27.36
N TYR A 753 -52.90 -27.93 -27.05
CA TYR A 753 -51.67 -28.42 -26.43
C TYR A 753 -51.96 -29.17 -25.15
N LEU A 754 -52.75 -28.58 -24.23
CA LEU A 754 -53.09 -29.18 -22.94
C LEU A 754 -53.85 -30.47 -23.07
N ARG A 755 -54.78 -30.54 -24.06
CA ARG A 755 -55.56 -31.73 -24.36
C ARG A 755 -54.66 -32.86 -24.88
N VAL A 756 -53.78 -32.58 -25.82
CA VAL A 756 -52.87 -33.55 -26.42
C VAL A 756 -51.82 -34.02 -25.43
N SER A 757 -51.18 -33.07 -24.67
CA SER A 757 -50.17 -33.36 -23.62
C SER A 757 -50.79 -34.23 -22.52
N SER A 758 -52.05 -33.96 -22.12
CA SER A 758 -52.74 -34.79 -21.10
C SER A 758 -53.04 -36.20 -21.63
N ALA A 759 -53.38 -36.36 -22.92
CA ALA A 759 -53.58 -37.65 -23.55
C ALA A 759 -52.28 -38.44 -23.62
N MET A 760 -51.17 -37.79 -24.01
CA MET A 760 -49.84 -38.40 -24.08
C MET A 760 -49.38 -38.91 -22.70
N LYS A 761 -49.48 -38.08 -21.65
CA LYS A 761 -49.10 -38.47 -20.27
C LYS A 761 -49.91 -39.68 -19.74
N ARG A 762 -51.15 -39.88 -20.20
CA ARG A 762 -51.92 -41.08 -19.87
C ARG A 762 -51.41 -42.30 -20.60
N MET A 763 -51.04 -42.12 -21.90
CA MET A 763 -50.46 -43.22 -22.69
C MET A 763 -49.08 -43.64 -22.16
N GLU A 764 -48.24 -42.66 -21.73
CA GLU A 764 -46.96 -42.91 -21.05
C GLU A 764 -47.15 -43.71 -19.76
N ALA A 765 -48.14 -43.33 -18.97
CA ALA A 765 -48.46 -44.03 -17.71
C ALA A 765 -48.95 -45.47 -17.90
N GLU A 766 -49.62 -45.74 -19.06
CA GLU A 766 -50.14 -47.07 -19.43
C GLU A 766 -49.11 -47.94 -20.14
N SER A 767 -48.21 -47.35 -20.98
CA SER A 767 -47.27 -48.11 -21.83
C SER A 767 -45.84 -48.19 -21.27
N GLY A 768 -45.46 -47.35 -20.27
CA GLY A 768 -44.12 -47.31 -19.70
C GLY A 768 -43.02 -46.83 -20.70
N VAL A 769 -43.38 -46.27 -21.83
CA VAL A 769 -42.46 -45.76 -22.87
C VAL A 769 -42.76 -44.28 -23.09
N ASP A 770 -41.71 -43.44 -23.13
CA ASP A 770 -41.83 -42.02 -23.54
C ASP A 770 -42.57 -41.87 -24.86
N ALA A 771 -43.76 -41.27 -24.79
CA ALA A 771 -44.59 -41.05 -25.97
C ALA A 771 -44.11 -39.85 -26.73
N CYS A 772 -43.35 -40.06 -27.79
CA CYS A 772 -43.13 -39.06 -28.85
C CYS A 772 -44.32 -39.10 -29.83
N ILE A 773 -44.75 -37.92 -30.31
CA ILE A 773 -45.76 -37.89 -31.38
C ILE A 773 -45.17 -38.53 -32.62
N SER A 774 -45.64 -39.78 -32.91
CA SER A 774 -45.24 -40.44 -34.14
C SER A 774 -46.00 -39.80 -35.32
N PRO A 775 -45.48 -39.92 -36.55
CA PRO A 775 -46.19 -39.42 -37.75
C PRO A 775 -47.61 -39.96 -37.90
N ASP A 776 -47.91 -41.11 -37.33
CA ASP A 776 -49.26 -41.73 -37.40
C ASP A 776 -50.24 -41.13 -36.39
N GLN A 777 -49.76 -40.30 -35.42
CA GLN A 777 -50.60 -39.66 -34.40
C GLN A 777 -50.93 -38.20 -34.73
N THR A 778 -50.58 -37.70 -35.92
CA THR A 778 -50.90 -36.36 -36.41
C THR A 778 -52.38 -36.03 -36.40
N GLY A 779 -53.26 -37.01 -36.40
CA GLY A 779 -54.69 -36.84 -36.27
C GLY A 779 -55.16 -36.32 -34.89
N LEU A 780 -54.30 -36.22 -33.88
CA LEU A 780 -54.57 -35.60 -32.56
C LEU A 780 -54.40 -34.09 -32.60
N LEU A 781 -53.66 -33.56 -33.57
CA LEU A 781 -53.39 -32.15 -33.76
C LEU A 781 -54.25 -31.56 -34.85
N ASN A 782 -55.04 -30.51 -34.56
CA ASN A 782 -55.89 -29.84 -35.52
C ASN A 782 -55.39 -28.44 -35.91
N LEU A 783 -54.89 -27.68 -34.94
CA LEU A 783 -54.42 -26.30 -35.08
C LEU A 783 -52.88 -26.25 -34.97
N LEU A 784 -52.29 -27.10 -34.16
CA LEU A 784 -50.85 -27.14 -33.92
C LEU A 784 -50.15 -28.07 -34.91
N ASN A 785 -48.98 -27.66 -35.42
CA ASN A 785 -48.07 -28.59 -36.09
C ASN A 785 -47.08 -29.21 -35.07
N ILE A 786 -46.44 -30.31 -35.45
CA ILE A 786 -45.52 -31.05 -34.56
C ILE A 786 -44.38 -30.14 -34.06
N SER A 787 -43.81 -29.30 -34.92
CA SER A 787 -42.71 -28.40 -34.53
C SER A 787 -43.11 -27.40 -33.43
N LYS A 788 -44.30 -26.78 -33.58
CA LYS A 788 -44.83 -25.82 -32.60
C LYS A 788 -45.27 -26.52 -31.30
N PHE A 789 -45.75 -27.74 -31.39
CA PHE A 789 -46.09 -28.57 -30.24
C PHE A 789 -44.83 -28.90 -29.43
N GLU A 790 -43.74 -29.31 -30.06
CA GLU A 790 -42.46 -29.58 -29.41
C GLU A 790 -41.80 -28.31 -28.85
N GLU A 791 -41.93 -27.19 -29.55
CA GLU A 791 -41.48 -25.88 -29.03
C GLU A 791 -42.24 -25.50 -27.75
N MET A 792 -43.57 -25.65 -27.75
CA MET A 792 -44.40 -25.43 -26.57
C MET A 792 -44.07 -26.39 -25.42
N ARG A 793 -43.76 -27.68 -25.75
CA ARG A 793 -43.36 -28.69 -24.78
C ARG A 793 -42.04 -28.33 -24.06
N LYS A 794 -41.09 -27.82 -24.82
CA LYS A 794 -39.78 -27.36 -24.26
C LYS A 794 -39.91 -26.07 -23.47
N ALA A 795 -40.89 -25.23 -23.76
CA ALA A 795 -41.12 -23.94 -23.09
C ALA A 795 -42.12 -24.08 -21.92
N GLU A 796 -42.77 -25.26 -21.71
CA GLU A 796 -43.74 -25.47 -20.64
C GLU A 796 -43.09 -25.36 -19.28
N GLU A 797 -43.70 -24.55 -18.40
CA GLU A 797 -43.36 -24.41 -17.01
C GLU A 797 -44.48 -24.93 -16.14
N PHE A 798 -44.16 -25.57 -15.03
CA PHE A 798 -45.16 -26.05 -14.06
C PHE A 798 -45.15 -25.16 -12.82
N ILE A 799 -46.34 -24.81 -12.33
CA ILE A 799 -46.56 -24.01 -11.13
C ILE A 799 -46.99 -24.96 -10.02
N LEU A 800 -46.12 -25.04 -9.00
CA LEU A 800 -46.48 -25.74 -7.76
C LEU A 800 -47.32 -24.82 -6.87
N THR A 801 -48.42 -25.27 -6.40
CA THR A 801 -49.27 -24.56 -5.41
C THR A 801 -49.49 -25.45 -4.22
N VAL A 802 -49.19 -24.95 -3.02
CA VAL A 802 -49.31 -25.68 -1.73
C VAL A 802 -50.16 -24.88 -0.75
N THR A 803 -50.95 -25.59 0.04
CA THR A 803 -51.85 -25.00 1.03
C THR A 803 -51.39 -25.23 2.47
N VAL A 804 -51.89 -24.43 3.41
CA VAL A 804 -51.58 -24.54 4.87
C VAL A 804 -51.84 -25.93 5.44
N THR A 805 -52.70 -26.73 4.83
CA THR A 805 -53.08 -28.09 5.30
C THR A 805 -52.31 -29.18 4.57
N GLY A 806 -51.24 -28.82 3.85
CA GLY A 806 -50.36 -29.78 3.17
C GLY A 806 -50.93 -30.39 1.89
N TYR A 807 -51.97 -29.81 1.29
CA TYR A 807 -52.40 -30.18 -0.06
C TYR A 807 -51.62 -29.39 -1.08
N GLY A 808 -51.28 -30.01 -2.19
CA GLY A 808 -50.57 -29.35 -3.27
C GLY A 808 -50.79 -30.00 -4.64
N LYS A 809 -50.39 -29.33 -5.69
CA LYS A 809 -50.46 -29.79 -7.08
C LYS A 809 -49.47 -29.03 -7.96
N ARG A 810 -49.08 -29.65 -9.06
CA ARG A 810 -48.44 -28.97 -10.19
C ARG A 810 -49.46 -28.64 -11.26
N THR A 811 -49.40 -27.45 -11.84
CA THR A 811 -50.32 -27.03 -12.91
C THR A 811 -49.50 -26.41 -14.05
N SER A 812 -49.77 -26.79 -15.31
CA SER A 812 -49.13 -26.19 -16.47
C SER A 812 -49.34 -24.68 -16.51
N SER A 813 -48.27 -23.93 -16.82
CA SER A 813 -48.33 -22.47 -16.98
C SER A 813 -49.30 -22.05 -18.12
N TYR A 814 -49.61 -22.94 -19.07
CA TYR A 814 -50.54 -22.68 -20.16
C TYR A 814 -52.02 -22.67 -19.71
N GLU A 815 -52.36 -23.22 -18.55
CA GLU A 815 -53.69 -23.05 -17.99
C GLU A 815 -53.98 -21.62 -17.48
N TYR A 816 -52.93 -20.80 -17.25
CA TYR A 816 -53.07 -19.45 -16.73
C TYR A 816 -53.03 -18.47 -17.94
N ARG A 817 -54.21 -17.98 -18.34
CA ARG A 817 -54.31 -16.99 -19.43
C ARG A 817 -53.63 -15.68 -19.04
N VAL A 818 -52.91 -15.12 -19.99
CA VAL A 818 -52.37 -13.77 -19.88
C VAL A 818 -53.53 -12.76 -20.00
N THR A 819 -53.62 -11.85 -19.05
CA THR A 819 -54.70 -10.82 -18.96
C THR A 819 -54.06 -9.46 -18.66
N GLY A 820 -54.77 -8.37 -18.89
CA GLY A 820 -54.30 -7.07 -18.41
C GLY A 820 -54.26 -7.02 -16.88
N ARG A 821 -53.26 -6.26 -16.33
CA ARG A 821 -53.09 -6.11 -14.89
C ARG A 821 -54.24 -5.42 -14.18
N GLY A 822 -54.38 -5.62 -12.85
CA GLY A 822 -55.38 -4.93 -12.00
C GLY A 822 -56.76 -5.55 -12.01
N GLY A 823 -56.95 -6.71 -12.66
CA GLY A 823 -58.18 -7.50 -12.65
C GLY A 823 -58.40 -8.28 -11.34
N GLN A 824 -59.56 -8.93 -11.18
CA GLN A 824 -59.90 -9.76 -10.02
C GLN A 824 -59.17 -11.11 -10.01
N GLY A 825 -58.42 -11.44 -11.06
CA GLY A 825 -57.74 -12.71 -11.20
C GLY A 825 -58.68 -13.87 -11.56
N ILE A 826 -58.07 -15.07 -11.62
CA ILE A 826 -58.72 -16.36 -11.91
C ILE A 826 -58.40 -17.32 -10.75
N ALA A 827 -59.17 -18.41 -10.59
CA ALA A 827 -58.87 -19.40 -9.58
C ALA A 827 -57.56 -20.12 -9.93
N ASN A 828 -56.61 -20.15 -9.02
CA ASN A 828 -55.38 -20.93 -9.05
C ASN A 828 -55.63 -22.32 -8.47
N MET A 829 -56.37 -22.40 -7.39
CA MET A 829 -56.76 -23.64 -6.71
C MET A 829 -58.21 -23.55 -6.24
N GLU A 830 -58.94 -24.63 -6.28
CA GLU A 830 -60.29 -24.67 -5.72
C GLU A 830 -60.19 -24.81 -4.22
N MET A 831 -60.65 -23.80 -3.49
CA MET A 831 -60.61 -23.77 -2.04
C MET A 831 -61.81 -24.47 -1.42
N SER A 832 -61.54 -25.21 -0.36
CA SER A 832 -62.53 -25.99 0.39
C SER A 832 -62.15 -26.02 1.88
N PRO A 833 -63.01 -26.47 2.78
CA PRO A 833 -62.69 -26.64 4.18
C PRO A 833 -61.45 -27.54 4.45
N ARG A 834 -61.02 -28.33 3.44
CA ARG A 834 -59.90 -29.27 3.55
C ARG A 834 -58.56 -28.60 3.29
N ASN A 835 -58.50 -27.62 2.36
CA ASN A 835 -57.25 -26.96 1.92
C ASN A 835 -57.17 -25.48 2.31
N LYS A 836 -58.14 -24.93 2.96
CA LYS A 836 -58.24 -23.62 3.65
C LYS A 836 -57.63 -22.43 2.90
N GLU A 837 -56.31 -22.27 2.94
CA GLU A 837 -55.56 -21.11 2.39
C GLU A 837 -54.31 -21.59 1.64
N VAL A 838 -53.89 -20.84 0.62
CA VAL A 838 -52.64 -21.09 -0.10
C VAL A 838 -51.48 -20.46 0.67
N VAL A 839 -50.40 -21.21 0.83
CA VAL A 839 -49.14 -20.76 1.47
C VAL A 839 -48.12 -20.29 0.43
N SER A 840 -48.00 -21.06 -0.66
CA SER A 840 -47.00 -20.78 -1.66
C SER A 840 -47.44 -21.18 -3.07
N SER A 841 -47.00 -20.40 -4.07
CA SER A 841 -47.27 -20.72 -5.48
C SER A 841 -46.10 -20.18 -6.30
N PHE A 842 -45.30 -21.08 -6.92
CA PHE A 842 -44.07 -20.70 -7.66
C PHE A 842 -43.80 -21.69 -8.81
N PRO A 843 -43.08 -21.29 -9.87
CA PRO A 843 -42.68 -22.18 -10.95
C PRO A 843 -41.66 -23.22 -10.44
N ILE A 844 -41.78 -24.44 -10.94
CA ILE A 844 -40.88 -25.55 -10.56
C ILE A 844 -40.60 -26.41 -11.77
N GLU A 845 -39.37 -26.92 -11.87
CA GLU A 845 -38.89 -27.80 -12.93
C GLU A 845 -38.95 -29.27 -12.48
N ASP A 846 -39.11 -30.18 -13.44
CA ASP A 846 -39.00 -31.63 -13.21
C ASP A 846 -37.53 -31.98 -12.77
N GLY A 847 -37.37 -33.04 -12.01
CA GLY A 847 -36.09 -33.49 -11.49
C GLY A 847 -35.59 -32.71 -10.27
N LYS A 848 -36.28 -31.67 -9.79
CA LYS A 848 -36.00 -30.99 -8.51
C LYS A 848 -36.71 -31.67 -7.34
N GLU A 849 -36.33 -31.25 -6.14
CA GLU A 849 -36.94 -31.68 -4.89
C GLU A 849 -37.59 -30.50 -4.18
N ILE A 850 -38.65 -30.74 -3.43
CA ILE A 850 -39.22 -29.74 -2.54
C ILE A 850 -39.02 -30.08 -1.07
N MET A 851 -38.88 -29.02 -0.29
CA MET A 851 -38.86 -29.08 1.16
C MET A 851 -40.03 -28.28 1.72
N MET A 852 -40.85 -28.90 2.55
CA MET A 852 -41.95 -28.25 3.24
C MET A 852 -41.71 -28.29 4.74
N VAL A 853 -42.06 -27.19 5.40
CA VAL A 853 -41.88 -27.04 6.86
C VAL A 853 -43.18 -26.60 7.50
N THR A 854 -43.49 -27.16 8.68
CA THR A 854 -44.65 -26.78 9.46
C THR A 854 -44.26 -25.85 10.63
N ASP A 855 -45.25 -25.14 11.19
CA ASP A 855 -45.09 -24.31 12.40
C ASP A 855 -44.71 -25.16 13.65
N GLY A 856 -44.98 -26.46 13.67
CA GLY A 856 -44.47 -27.40 14.67
C GLY A 856 -43.06 -27.92 14.41
N GLY A 857 -42.31 -27.36 13.44
CA GLY A 857 -40.91 -27.74 13.13
C GLY A 857 -40.75 -29.06 12.38
N LYS A 858 -41.84 -29.72 11.92
CA LYS A 858 -41.73 -30.92 11.08
C LYS A 858 -41.33 -30.54 9.66
N LEU A 859 -40.42 -31.34 9.10
CA LEU A 859 -39.85 -31.12 7.77
C LEU A 859 -40.07 -32.37 6.93
N ILE A 860 -40.52 -32.19 5.70
CA ILE A 860 -40.57 -33.24 4.69
C ILE A 860 -39.82 -32.81 3.43
N ARG A 861 -39.07 -33.74 2.84
CA ARG A 861 -38.40 -33.59 1.54
C ARG A 861 -38.95 -34.64 0.59
N MET A 862 -39.34 -34.23 -0.61
CA MET A 862 -39.86 -35.13 -1.61
C MET A 862 -39.49 -34.70 -3.01
N PRO A 863 -39.32 -35.63 -3.99
CA PRO A 863 -39.13 -35.34 -5.38
C PRO A 863 -40.37 -34.60 -5.98
N VAL A 864 -40.14 -33.64 -6.84
CA VAL A 864 -41.21 -32.91 -7.55
C VAL A 864 -41.99 -33.83 -8.48
N ASP A 865 -41.36 -34.86 -9.01
CA ASP A 865 -41.96 -35.80 -9.96
C ASP A 865 -43.05 -36.65 -9.32
N ASP A 866 -43.04 -36.84 -8.01
CA ASP A 866 -44.08 -37.53 -7.24
C ASP A 866 -45.38 -36.69 -7.11
N ILE A 867 -45.32 -35.37 -7.42
CA ILE A 867 -46.43 -34.46 -7.30
C ILE A 867 -47.27 -34.51 -8.58
N ARG A 868 -48.55 -34.86 -8.49
CA ARG A 868 -49.44 -34.96 -9.60
C ARG A 868 -49.63 -33.63 -10.34
N VAL A 869 -49.47 -33.64 -11.67
CA VAL A 869 -49.92 -32.56 -12.55
C VAL A 869 -51.44 -32.58 -12.63
N ALA A 870 -52.09 -31.47 -12.25
CA ALA A 870 -53.53 -31.37 -12.20
C ALA A 870 -54.00 -30.00 -12.66
N GLY A 871 -55.19 -29.94 -13.20
CA GLY A 871 -55.80 -28.72 -13.71
C GLY A 871 -56.02 -27.66 -12.62
N ARG A 872 -56.08 -26.41 -13.03
CA ARG A 872 -56.21 -25.23 -12.21
C ARG A 872 -57.40 -25.26 -11.24
N LYS A 873 -58.58 -25.81 -11.66
CA LYS A 873 -59.80 -25.90 -10.86
C LYS A 873 -59.88 -27.16 -9.99
N THR A 874 -58.76 -27.69 -9.52
CA THR A 874 -58.72 -28.87 -8.63
C THR A 874 -58.26 -28.48 -7.22
N GLN A 875 -58.60 -29.34 -6.23
CA GLN A 875 -58.25 -29.12 -4.79
C GLN A 875 -56.81 -29.57 -4.44
N GLY A 876 -56.09 -30.19 -5.39
CA GLY A 876 -54.78 -30.79 -5.14
C GLY A 876 -54.84 -32.16 -4.50
N VAL A 877 -53.67 -32.73 -4.22
CA VAL A 877 -53.43 -33.99 -3.51
C VAL A 877 -52.70 -33.74 -2.18
N ILE A 878 -52.76 -34.67 -1.26
CA ILE A 878 -52.02 -34.55 0.00
C ILE A 878 -50.54 -34.77 -0.27
N LEU A 879 -49.74 -33.77 -0.03
CA LEU A 879 -48.26 -33.82 -0.10
C LEU A 879 -47.69 -34.09 1.28
N PHE A 880 -48.33 -33.51 2.33
CA PHE A 880 -47.89 -33.61 3.70
C PHE A 880 -49.09 -33.72 4.64
N ARG A 881 -49.09 -34.71 5.53
CA ARG A 881 -50.15 -34.84 6.54
C ARG A 881 -49.77 -34.02 7.76
N THR A 882 -50.43 -32.87 7.95
CA THR A 882 -50.28 -32.01 9.12
C THR A 882 -51.12 -32.55 10.29
N GLY A 883 -50.73 -32.25 11.53
CA GLY A 883 -51.54 -32.48 12.73
C GLY A 883 -52.79 -31.58 12.74
N GLU A 884 -53.74 -31.76 13.74
CA GLU A 884 -55.00 -31.04 13.79
C GLU A 884 -54.86 -29.52 13.87
N ASP A 885 -53.79 -28.99 14.56
CA ASP A 885 -53.50 -27.56 14.66
C ASP A 885 -52.22 -27.15 13.92
N GLU A 886 -51.58 -28.07 13.21
CA GLU A 886 -50.29 -27.86 12.53
C GLU A 886 -50.51 -27.31 11.11
N LYS A 887 -49.75 -26.29 10.71
CA LYS A 887 -49.83 -25.60 9.42
C LYS A 887 -48.50 -25.65 8.67
N VAL A 888 -48.55 -25.87 7.39
CA VAL A 888 -47.38 -25.64 6.52
C VAL A 888 -47.15 -24.13 6.45
N VAL A 889 -45.91 -23.68 6.77
CA VAL A 889 -45.57 -22.26 6.82
C VAL A 889 -44.56 -21.89 5.73
N SER A 890 -43.76 -22.84 5.25
CA SER A 890 -42.77 -22.57 4.20
C SER A 890 -42.65 -23.74 3.23
N VAL A 891 -42.47 -23.40 1.96
CA VAL A 891 -42.19 -24.37 0.87
C VAL A 891 -41.07 -23.81 0.02
N THR A 892 -40.00 -24.56 -0.13
CA THR A 892 -38.86 -24.22 -0.96
C THR A 892 -38.46 -25.38 -1.84
N TRP A 893 -37.74 -25.09 -2.92
CA TRP A 893 -37.21 -26.13 -3.80
C TRP A 893 -35.69 -26.25 -3.64
N LEU A 894 -35.17 -27.42 -3.94
CA LEU A 894 -33.74 -27.76 -3.92
C LEU A 894 -33.40 -28.41 -5.26
N ASP A 895 -32.18 -28.12 -5.74
CA ASP A 895 -31.64 -28.88 -6.85
C ASP A 895 -31.42 -30.31 -6.37
N ALA A 896 -31.90 -31.30 -7.12
CA ALA A 896 -31.52 -32.69 -6.88
C ALA A 896 -30.00 -32.80 -7.11
N ASP A 897 -29.26 -33.30 -6.14
CA ASP A 897 -27.82 -33.55 -6.29
C ASP A 897 -27.60 -34.34 -7.57
N ALA A 898 -26.95 -33.72 -8.53
CA ALA A 898 -26.41 -34.39 -9.69
C ALA A 898 -25.29 -35.31 -9.20
N GLY A 899 -25.63 -36.49 -8.76
CA GLY A 899 -24.69 -37.55 -8.45
C GLY A 899 -24.00 -37.97 -9.75
N SER A 900 -22.81 -37.46 -10.01
CA SER A 900 -21.94 -38.04 -11.04
C SER A 900 -21.54 -39.44 -10.62
N ASP A 901 -21.96 -40.41 -11.39
CA ASP A 901 -21.43 -41.78 -11.34
C ASP A 901 -19.94 -41.73 -11.77
N GLU A 902 -19.04 -41.69 -10.82
CA GLU A 902 -17.66 -42.16 -10.97
C GLU A 902 -17.44 -43.23 -9.92
N GLU A 903 -17.41 -44.45 -10.38
CA GLU A 903 -16.94 -45.64 -9.63
C GLU A 903 -15.46 -45.43 -9.33
N ILE A 904 -15.13 -45.33 -8.05
CA ILE A 904 -13.76 -45.52 -7.57
C ILE A 904 -13.72 -46.82 -6.80
N ASP A 905 -12.98 -47.77 -7.38
CA ASP A 905 -12.69 -49.06 -6.81
C ASP A 905 -12.08 -48.96 -5.40
N GLU A 906 -12.68 -49.71 -4.46
CA GLU A 906 -12.10 -49.99 -3.15
C GLU A 906 -11.11 -51.17 -3.25
N GLU A 907 -9.83 -50.94 -3.01
CA GLU A 907 -8.91 -51.95 -2.46
C GLU A 907 -8.20 -51.40 -1.21
N GLY A 908 -8.51 -52.03 -0.12
CA GLY A 908 -7.59 -52.37 0.97
C GLY A 908 -7.30 -51.29 2.01
N SER A 909 -7.87 -51.40 3.19
CA SER A 909 -7.08 -51.22 4.40
C SER A 909 -7.73 -51.87 5.63
N GLU A 910 -6.87 -52.58 6.29
CA GLU A 910 -7.07 -53.32 7.52
C GLU A 910 -7.36 -52.45 8.75
N VAL A 911 -8.06 -53.07 9.62
CA VAL A 911 -8.51 -52.68 10.97
C VAL A 911 -7.34 -52.57 11.97
N LEU A 912 -7.38 -51.58 12.82
CA LEU A 912 -6.88 -51.58 14.21
C LEU A 912 -7.66 -50.45 14.95
N GLY A 913 -8.46 -50.71 15.82
CA GLY A 913 -8.58 -51.25 17.12
C GLY A 913 -8.65 -50.15 18.17
N ASP A 914 -9.78 -50.10 18.83
CA ASP A 914 -10.17 -49.23 19.97
C ASP A 914 -9.09 -48.95 21.02
N ASN A 915 -9.13 -47.75 21.61
CA ASN A 915 -9.25 -47.60 23.06
C ASN A 915 -9.73 -46.20 23.47
N VAL A 916 -10.89 -46.18 24.12
CA VAL A 916 -11.52 -45.13 24.89
C VAL A 916 -10.80 -45.00 26.24
N ALA A 917 -10.53 -43.84 26.71
CA ALA A 917 -10.47 -43.52 28.12
C ALA A 917 -10.94 -42.10 28.36
N ASP A 918 -12.08 -42.01 28.97
CA ASP A 918 -12.62 -40.84 29.68
C ASP A 918 -11.65 -40.41 30.79
N VAL A 919 -11.41 -39.12 30.97
CA VAL A 919 -11.12 -38.53 32.29
C VAL A 919 -11.78 -37.16 32.40
N ASP A 920 -12.46 -37.12 33.50
CA ASP A 920 -13.38 -36.14 34.06
C ASP A 920 -12.74 -34.81 34.47
N ASP A 921 -13.56 -33.81 34.50
CA ASP A 921 -13.46 -32.45 35.01
C ASP A 921 -13.04 -32.38 36.48
N THR A 922 -12.06 -31.53 36.84
CA THR A 922 -12.17 -30.71 38.07
C THR A 922 -11.15 -29.57 38.04
N ALA A 923 -11.67 -28.37 38.30
CA ALA A 923 -10.94 -27.14 38.57
C ALA A 923 -10.22 -27.21 39.93
N GLU A 924 -9.07 -26.55 40.06
CA GLU A 924 -8.68 -25.80 41.25
C GLU A 924 -7.52 -24.82 40.95
N ASP A 925 -7.75 -23.58 41.39
CA ASP A 925 -6.83 -22.44 41.49
C ASP A 925 -5.61 -22.75 42.35
N ILE A 926 -4.40 -22.35 41.95
CA ILE A 926 -3.34 -21.95 42.88
C ILE A 926 -2.50 -20.81 42.28
N VAL A 927 -2.56 -19.68 42.94
CA VAL A 927 -1.66 -18.50 42.87
C VAL A 927 -0.35 -18.86 43.58
N THR A 928 0.83 -18.57 42.97
CA THR A 928 2.04 -18.21 43.73
C THR A 928 2.98 -17.34 42.92
N GLU A 929 3.37 -16.26 43.54
CA GLU A 929 4.37 -15.26 43.16
C GLU A 929 5.82 -15.77 43.19
N PRO A 930 6.78 -14.95 42.70
CA PRO A 930 8.11 -15.40 42.30
C PRO A 930 9.14 -15.38 43.42
N ASP A 931 10.11 -16.23 43.32
CA ASP A 931 11.30 -16.18 44.20
C ASP A 931 12.59 -15.96 43.37
N THR A 932 13.33 -14.98 43.82
CA THR A 932 14.65 -14.55 43.39
C THR A 932 15.72 -15.50 43.92
N THR A 933 16.71 -15.85 43.12
CA THR A 933 18.10 -15.98 43.59
C THR A 933 19.11 -15.91 42.46
N GLU A 934 20.10 -15.07 42.73
CA GLU A 934 21.40 -14.92 42.06
C GLU A 934 22.24 -16.22 42.09
N SER A 935 23.08 -16.41 41.10
CA SER A 935 24.53 -16.60 41.29
C SER A 935 25.26 -16.89 39.98
N ASP A 936 26.27 -16.07 39.74
CA ASP A 936 27.64 -16.31 39.28
C ASP A 936 27.96 -17.48 38.31
N GLU A 937 28.36 -17.16 37.06
CA GLU A 937 29.72 -17.16 36.48
C GLU A 937 29.77 -16.47 35.10
#